data_d7fad93f0b0d9adb017f0c796a4847b1
#
_entry.id   d7fad93f0b0d9adb017f0c796a4847b1
#
_cell.length_a   1.000
_cell.length_b   1.000
_cell.length_c   1.000
_cell.angle_alpha   90.00
_cell.angle_beta   90.00
_cell.angle_gamma   90.00
#
_symmetry.space_group_name_H-M   'P 1'
#
loop_
_entity.id
_entity.type
_entity.pdbx_description
1 polymer ?
#
loop_
_entity_poly.entity_id
_entity_poly.type
_entity_poly.pdbx_seq_one_letter_code
_entity_poly.pdbx_strand_id
1 'polypeptide(L)'
;MVDSFSLFCYDSFMIVSSRSNAAGSAHPNQEQEDVILRVIHNINYKWAFTKQADAVPAELPLNWNFVNLPHCWNAIDGQDGGSDYYRGACYYCKELDKEELPAADRYYIEIQGANSSADLYVNGRHFAHHDGGYSTWRADVTEEIGAAVKPLITVVVDNSPNDTVYPQVADFTFYGGLYRDVNIICVSESHFDLDYYGGPGLKITPAIEGKDAAVEIETWVTGAREGQSLRYAILDAEGKEVAAAHTADTKVTLNIADVHLWHGRKDPYLYTAKIELIEDGKVLDNVSARFGCRTYVIDPERGFILNGEEYPLRGVSRHQDRWGFGNALTKEHHTEDMDFICEVGATTIRLAHYQHDQFFYDLCDERGQVVWAEIPYISNHMPTGRENTISQMKELIAQNYNHASIVVWGLSNEISMKGDTDPDLIENHNILNDLCHEWDKTRPTTMAVVSPCPIESPYVRIPDTVSYNHYFGWYGGETDMNGPWFDHFHQKYPNTPIGCSEYGCEALNWHTSNPTQGDYTEEYQAYYHEELIKQLFTRKYMWATHVWNMFDFGADSRNEGGENGQNHKGLMTFDRKYKKDSFYAYKAWLTTDPFVHLCGKRYVDRVEDVTRVTVYSNLPKVELFANGQSLGVKEAPDHFFYFDVPNAGTTHLVAVADDCRDESVINKVEVFNEAYRLKEKTAILNWFDITEVEGHLSLNSKMSEVVATPQGAQLMGGLMAKVMGAMGGEEGGTPKAMGFEINASMMQMMGGFTLVRLVGMLGMTGFKPTKEELLGLNAMLNQIPKA
;
A
#
# COMPACT_ATOMS: atom_id res chain seq x y z
N MET A 1 -9.60 37.42 -15.62
CA MET A 1 -9.92 36.95 -16.94
C MET A 1 -9.87 35.46 -16.89
N VAL A 2 -11.02 34.86 -17.04
CA VAL A 2 -11.27 33.44 -16.88
C VAL A 2 -10.99 32.79 -18.23
N ASP A 3 -10.09 31.82 -18.29
CA ASP A 3 -9.96 30.96 -19.47
C ASP A 3 -10.08 29.51 -19.08
N SER A 4 -11.01 28.94 -19.75
CA SER A 4 -11.61 27.63 -19.73
C SER A 4 -10.64 26.45 -19.68
N PHE A 5 -10.75 25.61 -18.63
CA PHE A 5 -10.36 24.21 -18.66
C PHE A 5 -11.51 23.39 -19.21
N SER A 6 -11.27 22.71 -20.30
CA SER A 6 -12.20 21.74 -20.86
C SER A 6 -12.27 20.50 -19.98
N LEU A 7 -13.43 20.29 -19.35
CA LEU A 7 -13.80 19.00 -18.75
C LEU A 7 -13.97 17.97 -19.87
N PHE A 8 -13.13 16.97 -19.88
CA PHE A 8 -13.46 15.68 -20.48
C PHE A 8 -14.26 14.89 -19.47
N CYS A 9 -15.58 14.89 -19.63
CA CYS A 9 -16.46 13.93 -19.01
C CYS A 9 -16.24 12.57 -19.66
N TYR A 10 -15.75 11.59 -18.90
CA TYR A 10 -15.87 10.19 -19.25
C TYR A 10 -17.26 9.73 -18.80
N ASP A 11 -18.16 9.61 -19.75
CA ASP A 11 -19.46 9.03 -19.57
C ASP A 11 -19.34 7.51 -19.35
N SER A 12 -19.84 7.08 -18.22
CA SER A 12 -20.19 5.69 -17.99
C SER A 12 -21.08 5.20 -19.11
N PHE A 13 -20.70 4.10 -19.78
CA PHE A 13 -21.54 3.50 -20.79
C PHE A 13 -22.81 2.95 -20.15
N MET A 14 -23.82 3.79 -20.03
CA MET A 14 -25.21 3.36 -19.98
C MET A 14 -25.67 3.13 -21.40
N ILE A 15 -25.93 1.88 -21.76
CA ILE A 15 -26.62 1.57 -23.00
C ILE A 15 -28.07 1.99 -22.84
N VAL A 16 -28.38 3.20 -23.29
CA VAL A 16 -29.77 3.64 -23.46
C VAL A 16 -30.28 3.08 -24.79
N SER A 17 -31.24 2.17 -24.74
CA SER A 17 -31.93 1.71 -25.91
C SER A 17 -32.74 2.87 -26.52
N SER A 18 -32.32 3.35 -27.68
CA SER A 18 -33.12 4.29 -28.47
C SER A 18 -34.33 3.60 -29.07
N ARG A 19 -35.52 3.93 -28.58
CA ARG A 19 -36.80 3.60 -29.27
C ARG A 19 -36.93 4.45 -30.52
N SER A 20 -36.80 3.86 -31.69
CA SER A 20 -37.26 4.46 -32.93
C SER A 20 -38.74 4.10 -33.13
N ASN A 21 -39.63 5.09 -33.04
CA ASN A 21 -41.00 4.96 -33.46
C ASN A 21 -41.09 4.86 -34.99
N ALA A 22 -41.35 3.69 -35.52
CA ALA A 22 -41.89 3.51 -36.85
C ALA A 22 -43.23 2.78 -36.72
N ALA A 23 -44.32 3.50 -36.99
CA ALA A 23 -45.67 2.93 -37.11
C ALA A 23 -45.81 2.12 -38.40
N GLY A 24 -46.27 0.86 -38.28
CA GLY A 24 -46.67 0.09 -39.44
C GLY A 24 -47.00 -1.39 -39.14
N SER A 25 -48.31 -1.68 -39.04
CA SER A 25 -49.04 -2.96 -39.28
C SER A 25 -48.83 -4.11 -38.32
N ALA A 26 -49.90 -4.39 -37.61
CA ALA A 26 -50.12 -5.54 -36.75
C ALA A 26 -50.05 -6.90 -37.45
N HIS A 27 -49.27 -7.82 -36.91
CA HIS A 27 -49.53 -9.26 -36.90
C HIS A 27 -49.41 -9.78 -35.45
N PRO A 28 -50.25 -10.70 -35.02
CA PRO A 28 -50.33 -11.11 -33.63
C PRO A 28 -49.37 -12.24 -33.28
N ASN A 29 -48.89 -12.16 -32.03
CA ASN A 29 -48.26 -13.22 -31.23
C ASN A 29 -46.91 -13.78 -31.72
N GLN A 30 -45.83 -13.11 -31.38
CA GLN A 30 -44.68 -13.70 -30.75
C GLN A 30 -44.41 -12.84 -29.52
N GLU A 31 -44.57 -13.39 -28.32
CA GLU A 31 -43.98 -12.85 -27.12
C GLU A 31 -42.49 -12.85 -27.37
N GLN A 32 -41.94 -11.69 -27.66
CA GLN A 32 -40.52 -11.46 -27.69
C GLN A 32 -40.11 -11.52 -26.22
N GLU A 33 -39.69 -12.71 -25.75
CA GLU A 33 -38.98 -12.80 -24.48
C GLU A 33 -37.82 -11.82 -24.56
N ASP A 34 -37.89 -10.74 -23.78
CA ASP A 34 -36.83 -9.77 -23.66
C ASP A 34 -35.61 -10.51 -23.08
N VAL A 35 -34.55 -10.59 -23.85
CA VAL A 35 -33.29 -11.20 -23.43
C VAL A 35 -32.72 -10.37 -22.29
N ILE A 36 -32.57 -10.97 -21.13
CA ILE A 36 -32.00 -10.35 -19.94
C ILE A 36 -30.49 -10.41 -20.07
N LEU A 37 -29.86 -9.28 -20.41
CA LEU A 37 -28.40 -9.13 -20.30
C LEU A 37 -28.01 -8.85 -18.85
N ARG A 38 -26.79 -9.24 -18.46
CA ARG A 38 -26.23 -8.90 -17.14
C ARG A 38 -26.37 -7.41 -16.87
N VAL A 39 -26.98 -7.09 -15.74
CA VAL A 39 -27.07 -5.72 -15.22
C VAL A 39 -26.48 -5.68 -13.81
N ILE A 40 -25.57 -4.76 -13.58
CA ILE A 40 -25.03 -4.47 -12.25
C ILE A 40 -25.74 -3.22 -11.74
N HIS A 41 -26.59 -3.39 -10.74
CA HIS A 41 -27.37 -2.31 -10.12
C HIS A 41 -26.74 -1.91 -8.79
N ASN A 42 -26.12 -0.73 -8.75
CA ASN A 42 -25.48 -0.21 -7.55
C ASN A 42 -26.53 0.22 -6.53
N ILE A 43 -26.37 -0.23 -5.28
CA ILE A 43 -27.30 0.05 -4.19
C ILE A 43 -26.66 0.83 -3.02
N ASN A 44 -25.62 1.59 -3.27
CA ASN A 44 -24.86 2.33 -2.26
C ASN A 44 -25.65 3.40 -1.51
N TYR A 45 -26.72 3.89 -2.09
CA TYR A 45 -27.45 5.05 -1.56
C TYR A 45 -28.41 4.68 -0.43
N LYS A 46 -28.38 5.42 0.68
CA LYS A 46 -29.40 5.42 1.74
C LYS A 46 -29.56 4.08 2.48
N TRP A 47 -28.52 3.64 3.18
CA TRP A 47 -28.55 2.52 4.12
C TRP A 47 -28.86 3.00 5.54
N ALA A 48 -29.76 2.34 6.26
CA ALA A 48 -29.96 2.54 7.69
C ALA A 48 -28.80 1.84 8.44
N PHE A 49 -28.12 2.56 9.34
CA PHE A 49 -26.91 2.11 10.03
C PHE A 49 -27.02 2.30 11.55
N THR A 50 -26.54 1.29 12.30
CA THR A 50 -26.31 1.40 13.74
C THR A 50 -25.11 0.57 14.19
N LYS A 51 -24.40 1.03 15.24
CA LYS A 51 -23.33 0.26 15.90
C LYS A 51 -23.86 -0.85 16.81
N GLN A 52 -25.15 -0.85 17.18
CA GLN A 52 -25.73 -1.84 18.09
C GLN A 52 -27.18 -2.12 17.70
N ALA A 53 -27.55 -3.41 17.69
CA ALA A 53 -28.92 -3.87 17.60
C ALA A 53 -29.09 -5.18 18.37
N ASP A 54 -30.28 -5.42 18.93
CA ASP A 54 -30.57 -6.64 19.71
C ASP A 54 -30.78 -7.86 18.80
N ALA A 55 -31.16 -7.63 17.55
CA ALA A 55 -31.37 -8.67 16.54
C ALA A 55 -31.34 -8.08 15.12
N VAL A 56 -31.25 -8.96 14.12
CA VAL A 56 -31.44 -8.60 12.70
C VAL A 56 -32.86 -8.07 12.53
N PRO A 57 -33.05 -6.84 12.00
CA PRO A 57 -34.36 -6.23 11.82
C PRO A 57 -35.26 -6.99 10.85
N ALA A 58 -36.56 -7.06 11.17
CA ALA A 58 -37.59 -7.62 10.29
C ALA A 58 -38.19 -6.57 9.32
N GLU A 59 -37.96 -5.30 9.57
CA GLU A 59 -38.41 -4.16 8.76
C GLU A 59 -37.34 -3.06 8.82
N LEU A 60 -37.37 -2.13 7.83
CA LEU A 60 -36.37 -1.06 7.74
C LEU A 60 -36.42 -0.16 9.00
N PRO A 61 -35.34 -0.06 9.77
CA PRO A 61 -35.32 0.72 11.01
C PRO A 61 -35.22 2.23 10.71
N LEU A 62 -36.35 2.93 10.67
CA LEU A 62 -36.41 4.35 10.36
C LEU A 62 -35.80 5.27 11.45
N ASN A 63 -35.54 4.74 12.63
CA ASN A 63 -34.90 5.45 13.75
C ASN A 63 -33.35 5.31 13.76
N TRP A 64 -32.76 4.54 12.84
CA TRP A 64 -31.32 4.46 12.66
C TRP A 64 -30.81 5.63 11.82
N ASN A 65 -29.48 5.87 11.87
CA ASN A 65 -28.85 6.86 11.00
C ASN A 65 -28.81 6.36 9.55
N PHE A 66 -29.05 7.24 8.59
CA PHE A 66 -28.89 6.88 7.18
C PHE A 66 -27.51 7.31 6.69
N VAL A 67 -26.83 6.38 6.05
CA VAL A 67 -25.51 6.57 5.43
C VAL A 67 -25.53 6.17 3.96
N ASN A 68 -24.59 6.69 3.20
CA ASN A 68 -24.26 6.20 1.86
C ASN A 68 -22.98 5.38 1.91
N LEU A 69 -22.86 4.40 1.02
CA LEU A 69 -21.62 3.66 0.81
C LEU A 69 -20.75 4.36 -0.26
N PRO A 70 -19.45 4.22 -0.19
CA PRO A 70 -18.67 3.54 0.85
C PRO A 70 -18.76 4.23 2.21
N HIS A 71 -18.80 3.45 3.30
CA HIS A 71 -18.92 3.96 4.66
C HIS A 71 -17.99 3.22 5.63
N CYS A 72 -17.28 4.00 6.44
CA CYS A 72 -16.43 3.52 7.53
C CYS A 72 -16.86 4.16 8.84
N TRP A 73 -17.20 3.35 9.86
CA TRP A 73 -17.58 3.89 11.16
C TRP A 73 -16.41 4.34 12.02
N ASN A 74 -15.18 3.98 11.65
CA ASN A 74 -13.93 4.36 12.31
C ASN A 74 -13.19 5.49 11.57
N ALA A 75 -13.88 6.22 10.69
CA ALA A 75 -13.23 7.25 9.86
C ALA A 75 -12.58 8.39 10.67
N ILE A 76 -12.97 8.59 11.93
CA ILE A 76 -12.36 9.57 12.84
C ILE A 76 -11.72 8.85 14.04
N ASP A 77 -12.49 8.09 14.82
CA ASP A 77 -12.02 7.42 16.04
C ASP A 77 -10.90 6.38 15.78
N GLY A 78 -10.67 5.96 14.54
CA GLY A 78 -9.57 5.09 14.15
C GLY A 78 -8.31 5.84 13.70
N GLN A 79 -8.27 7.17 13.86
CA GLN A 79 -7.20 8.05 13.40
C GLN A 79 -6.73 9.08 14.42
N ASP A 80 -7.42 9.20 15.57
CA ASP A 80 -7.19 10.24 16.58
C ASP A 80 -6.34 9.75 17.78
N GLY A 81 -5.95 8.47 17.75
CA GLY A 81 -5.10 7.84 18.77
C GLY A 81 -5.88 7.43 20.01
N GLY A 82 -5.21 6.70 20.89
CA GLY A 82 -5.83 6.21 22.13
C GLY A 82 -5.90 4.70 22.20
N SER A 83 -5.85 4.01 21.06
CA SER A 83 -6.04 2.56 20.98
C SER A 83 -7.42 2.12 21.47
N ASP A 84 -8.42 2.95 21.23
CA ASP A 84 -9.77 2.77 21.78
C ASP A 84 -10.89 2.89 20.73
N TYR A 85 -10.55 2.90 19.43
CA TYR A 85 -11.56 2.94 18.36
C TYR A 85 -12.54 1.77 18.47
N TYR A 86 -13.79 2.03 18.09
CA TYR A 86 -14.87 1.07 18.24
C TYR A 86 -14.63 -0.18 17.37
N ARG A 87 -14.57 -1.34 18.01
CA ARG A 87 -14.53 -2.67 17.38
C ARG A 87 -15.73 -3.49 17.83
N GLY A 88 -16.54 -3.96 16.88
CA GLY A 88 -17.76 -4.70 17.18
C GLY A 88 -18.64 -4.88 15.97
N ALA A 89 -19.73 -5.65 16.15
CA ALA A 89 -20.73 -5.87 15.12
C ALA A 89 -21.56 -4.59 14.88
N CYS A 90 -21.65 -4.17 13.63
CA CYS A 90 -22.46 -3.06 13.16
C CYS A 90 -23.44 -3.51 12.10
N TYR A 91 -24.59 -2.87 12.02
CA TYR A 91 -25.71 -3.30 11.22
C TYR A 91 -26.01 -2.26 10.13
N TYR A 92 -26.09 -2.75 8.89
CA TYR A 92 -26.52 -1.99 7.73
C TYR A 92 -27.79 -2.60 7.17
N CYS A 93 -28.88 -1.80 7.02
CA CYS A 93 -30.14 -2.25 6.48
C CYS A 93 -30.59 -1.41 5.30
N LYS A 94 -31.08 -2.07 4.27
CA LYS A 94 -31.63 -1.44 3.07
C LYS A 94 -32.84 -2.17 2.58
N GLU A 95 -33.96 -1.45 2.44
CA GLU A 95 -35.12 -1.92 1.71
C GLU A 95 -34.93 -1.64 0.21
N LEU A 96 -35.10 -2.65 -0.62
CA LEU A 96 -35.08 -2.51 -2.07
C LEU A 96 -36.51 -2.31 -2.57
N ASP A 97 -36.65 -1.54 -3.63
CA ASP A 97 -37.85 -1.56 -4.44
C ASP A 97 -37.65 -2.51 -5.64
N LYS A 98 -38.30 -3.65 -5.62
CA LYS A 98 -38.15 -4.65 -6.68
C LYS A 98 -38.56 -4.12 -8.06
N GLU A 99 -39.45 -3.10 -8.11
CA GLU A 99 -39.85 -2.50 -9.38
C GLU A 99 -38.73 -1.68 -10.03
N GLU A 100 -37.72 -1.25 -9.24
CA GLU A 100 -36.52 -0.56 -9.76
C GLU A 100 -35.46 -1.54 -10.27
N LEU A 101 -35.57 -2.84 -9.92
CA LEU A 101 -34.61 -3.85 -10.39
C LEU A 101 -35.02 -4.33 -11.79
N PRO A 102 -34.01 -4.54 -12.68
CA PRO A 102 -34.29 -5.28 -13.94
C PRO A 102 -34.89 -6.65 -13.66
N ALA A 103 -35.85 -7.07 -14.52
CA ALA A 103 -36.30 -8.43 -14.45
C ALA A 103 -35.17 -9.39 -14.82
N ALA A 104 -34.98 -10.42 -14.02
CA ALA A 104 -33.88 -11.38 -14.19
C ALA A 104 -34.31 -12.77 -13.68
N ASP A 105 -33.63 -13.82 -14.14
CA ASP A 105 -33.82 -15.17 -13.65
C ASP A 105 -33.12 -15.38 -12.30
N ARG A 106 -31.94 -14.69 -12.11
CA ARG A 106 -31.11 -14.76 -10.91
C ARG A 106 -30.71 -13.39 -10.43
N TYR A 107 -30.67 -13.24 -9.11
CA TYR A 107 -30.23 -12.04 -8.40
C TYR A 107 -29.14 -12.38 -7.40
N TYR A 108 -27.97 -11.76 -7.56
CA TYR A 108 -26.85 -11.87 -6.63
C TYR A 108 -26.65 -10.56 -5.90
N ILE A 109 -26.38 -10.62 -4.59
CA ILE A 109 -25.81 -9.50 -3.88
C ILE A 109 -24.28 -9.63 -3.95
N GLU A 110 -23.61 -8.57 -4.42
CA GLU A 110 -22.17 -8.42 -4.43
C GLU A 110 -21.76 -7.40 -3.38
N ILE A 111 -20.81 -7.77 -2.52
CA ILE A 111 -20.19 -6.91 -1.53
C ILE A 111 -18.69 -6.87 -1.83
N GLN A 112 -18.17 -5.69 -2.20
CA GLN A 112 -16.79 -5.54 -2.65
C GLN A 112 -15.78 -5.36 -1.51
N GLY A 113 -16.24 -5.11 -0.28
CA GLY A 113 -15.42 -5.02 0.91
C GLY A 113 -16.21 -4.75 2.17
N ALA A 114 -16.02 -5.61 3.18
CA ALA A 114 -16.72 -5.51 4.49
C ALA A 114 -15.77 -6.03 5.59
N ASN A 115 -15.13 -5.16 6.36
CA ASN A 115 -14.07 -5.56 7.30
C ASN A 115 -14.57 -5.71 8.73
N SER A 116 -14.23 -6.86 9.38
CA SER A 116 -13.35 -7.96 8.92
C SER A 116 -14.14 -9.21 8.57
N SER A 117 -15.30 -9.44 9.22
CA SER A 117 -16.24 -10.52 8.91
C SER A 117 -17.61 -9.93 8.61
N ALA A 118 -18.40 -10.59 7.76
CA ALA A 118 -19.72 -10.10 7.42
C ALA A 118 -20.73 -11.23 7.23
N ASP A 119 -21.96 -11.01 7.75
CA ASP A 119 -23.12 -11.88 7.56
C ASP A 119 -24.19 -11.17 6.74
N LEU A 120 -24.66 -11.81 5.68
CA LEU A 120 -25.72 -11.32 4.82
C LEU A 120 -27.04 -11.97 5.18
N TYR A 121 -28.07 -11.14 5.39
CA TYR A 121 -29.47 -11.55 5.58
C TYR A 121 -30.35 -10.88 4.55
N VAL A 122 -31.33 -11.61 4.03
CA VAL A 122 -32.41 -11.07 3.20
C VAL A 122 -33.74 -11.50 3.81
N ASN A 123 -34.64 -10.54 4.06
CA ASN A 123 -35.93 -10.74 4.76
C ASN A 123 -35.77 -11.49 6.10
N GLY A 124 -34.67 -11.26 6.81
CA GLY A 124 -34.33 -11.90 8.09
C GLY A 124 -33.77 -13.33 7.99
N ARG A 125 -33.66 -13.91 6.79
CA ARG A 125 -33.02 -15.21 6.56
C ARG A 125 -31.55 -15.00 6.30
N HIS A 126 -30.68 -15.76 6.98
CA HIS A 126 -29.22 -15.78 6.75
C HIS A 126 -28.88 -16.47 5.43
N PHE A 127 -28.05 -15.85 4.61
CA PHE A 127 -27.65 -16.35 3.27
C PHE A 127 -26.19 -16.71 3.18
N ALA A 128 -25.31 -15.85 3.69
CA ALA A 128 -23.88 -16.04 3.54
C ALA A 128 -23.13 -15.43 4.71
N HIS A 129 -21.96 -15.99 5.00
CA HIS A 129 -20.93 -15.47 5.89
C HIS A 129 -19.63 -15.38 5.11
N HIS A 130 -18.86 -14.30 5.33
CA HIS A 130 -17.57 -14.10 4.71
C HIS A 130 -16.56 -13.58 5.72
N ASP A 131 -15.39 -14.24 5.78
CA ASP A 131 -14.25 -13.88 6.60
C ASP A 131 -13.10 -13.35 5.74
N GLY A 132 -12.71 -12.11 5.99
CA GLY A 132 -11.72 -11.37 5.22
C GLY A 132 -12.31 -10.07 4.66
N GLY A 133 -11.78 -8.94 5.12
CA GLY A 133 -12.41 -7.65 4.89
C GLY A 133 -12.16 -7.02 3.52
N TYR A 134 -11.29 -7.59 2.68
CA TYR A 134 -10.65 -6.84 1.60
C TYR A 134 -10.96 -7.36 0.19
N SER A 135 -11.67 -8.46 0.07
CA SER A 135 -12.04 -9.10 -1.20
C SER A 135 -13.53 -8.98 -1.48
N THR A 136 -13.87 -9.14 -2.76
CA THR A 136 -15.26 -9.20 -3.24
C THR A 136 -15.84 -10.59 -2.97
N TRP A 137 -17.09 -10.63 -2.51
CA TRP A 137 -17.86 -11.86 -2.38
C TRP A 137 -19.31 -11.65 -2.80
N ARG A 138 -20.00 -12.74 -3.12
CA ARG A 138 -21.34 -12.72 -3.65
C ARG A 138 -22.21 -13.80 -3.03
N ALA A 139 -23.52 -13.60 -3.05
CA ALA A 139 -24.51 -14.60 -2.67
C ALA A 139 -25.73 -14.55 -3.59
N ASP A 140 -26.21 -15.72 -4.03
CA ASP A 140 -27.47 -15.86 -4.75
C ASP A 140 -28.65 -15.67 -3.77
N VAL A 141 -29.45 -14.66 -4.01
CA VAL A 141 -30.60 -14.26 -3.19
C VAL A 141 -31.90 -14.28 -3.99
N THR A 142 -31.92 -15.00 -5.09
CA THR A 142 -32.99 -15.03 -6.07
C THR A 142 -34.37 -15.33 -5.46
N GLU A 143 -34.46 -16.37 -4.61
CA GLU A 143 -35.71 -16.77 -3.98
C GLU A 143 -36.32 -15.64 -3.14
N GLU A 144 -35.51 -14.98 -2.32
CA GLU A 144 -35.98 -13.96 -1.39
C GLU A 144 -36.31 -12.62 -2.07
N ILE A 145 -35.54 -12.24 -3.09
CA ILE A 145 -35.84 -11.10 -3.95
C ILE A 145 -37.17 -11.38 -4.73
N GLY A 146 -37.34 -12.64 -5.22
CA GLY A 146 -38.54 -13.05 -5.90
C GLY A 146 -39.81 -13.03 -5.04
N ALA A 147 -39.67 -13.38 -3.77
CA ALA A 147 -40.79 -13.57 -2.83
C ALA A 147 -41.39 -12.29 -2.29
N ALA A 148 -40.66 -11.18 -2.24
CA ALA A 148 -41.10 -9.92 -1.62
C ALA A 148 -41.19 -8.77 -2.63
N VAL A 149 -42.17 -7.87 -2.42
CA VAL A 149 -42.28 -6.61 -3.17
C VAL A 149 -41.17 -5.63 -2.77
N LYS A 150 -40.83 -5.65 -1.49
CA LYS A 150 -39.80 -4.82 -0.88
C LYS A 150 -38.85 -5.69 -0.04
N PRO A 151 -37.88 -6.36 -0.68
CA PRO A 151 -36.91 -7.16 0.04
C PRO A 151 -36.04 -6.29 0.97
N LEU A 152 -35.84 -6.77 2.21
CA LEU A 152 -34.98 -6.12 3.19
C LEU A 152 -33.63 -6.83 3.23
N ILE A 153 -32.58 -6.15 2.82
CA ILE A 153 -31.19 -6.59 2.94
C ILE A 153 -30.65 -6.10 4.27
N THR A 154 -30.03 -6.99 5.05
CA THR A 154 -29.26 -6.62 6.23
C THR A 154 -27.86 -7.22 6.11
N VAL A 155 -26.84 -6.39 6.27
CA VAL A 155 -25.44 -6.82 6.37
C VAL A 155 -24.96 -6.49 7.79
N VAL A 156 -24.55 -7.52 8.51
CA VAL A 156 -23.90 -7.37 9.82
C VAL A 156 -22.40 -7.46 9.58
N VAL A 157 -21.68 -6.39 9.86
CA VAL A 157 -20.23 -6.31 9.68
C VAL A 157 -19.59 -6.21 11.05
N ASP A 158 -18.58 -7.07 11.32
CA ASP A 158 -17.93 -7.16 12.61
C ASP A 158 -16.39 -7.06 12.46
N ASN A 159 -15.79 -6.04 13.10
CA ASN A 159 -14.33 -5.90 13.18
C ASN A 159 -13.79 -6.22 14.59
N SER A 160 -14.53 -6.96 15.42
CA SER A 160 -14.08 -7.43 16.74
C SER A 160 -12.78 -8.24 16.63
N PRO A 161 -11.97 -8.29 17.70
CA PRO A 161 -10.85 -9.22 17.77
C PRO A 161 -11.28 -10.66 17.51
N ASN A 162 -10.57 -11.34 16.60
CA ASN A 162 -10.89 -12.70 16.17
C ASN A 162 -9.57 -13.45 15.92
N ASP A 163 -9.43 -14.67 16.39
CA ASP A 163 -8.21 -15.47 16.26
C ASP A 163 -8.19 -16.37 15.00
N THR A 164 -9.22 -16.30 14.17
CA THR A 164 -9.35 -17.06 12.92
C THR A 164 -9.28 -16.20 11.66
N VAL A 165 -9.34 -14.87 11.78
CA VAL A 165 -9.41 -13.92 10.65
C VAL A 165 -8.27 -12.92 10.71
N TYR A 166 -7.49 -12.81 9.62
CA TYR A 166 -6.42 -11.82 9.47
C TYR A 166 -6.93 -10.49 8.89
N PRO A 167 -6.31 -9.36 9.31
CA PRO A 167 -5.26 -9.17 10.31
C PRO A 167 -5.82 -8.95 11.73
N GLN A 168 -5.01 -9.19 12.78
CA GLN A 168 -5.38 -8.92 14.17
C GLN A 168 -4.40 -8.01 14.92
N VAL A 169 -3.13 -8.00 14.50
CA VAL A 169 -2.08 -7.14 15.06
C VAL A 169 -1.27 -6.57 13.90
N ALA A 170 -1.21 -5.25 13.80
CA ALA A 170 -0.40 -4.54 12.82
C ALA A 170 -0.29 -3.05 13.20
N ASP A 171 0.60 -2.32 12.53
CA ASP A 171 0.79 -0.88 12.71
C ASP A 171 -0.13 -0.08 11.76
N PHE A 172 -1.42 -0.41 11.75
CA PHE A 172 -2.47 0.35 11.06
C PHE A 172 -3.85 0.05 11.67
N THR A 173 -4.80 0.94 11.48
CA THR A 173 -6.17 0.79 12.00
C THR A 173 -6.97 -0.24 11.19
N PHE A 174 -7.66 -1.17 11.88
CA PHE A 174 -8.57 -2.13 11.27
C PHE A 174 -9.96 -1.51 11.12
N TYR A 175 -10.09 -0.67 10.11
CA TYR A 175 -11.30 0.08 9.84
C TYR A 175 -12.49 -0.82 9.56
N GLY A 176 -13.59 -0.64 10.28
CA GLY A 176 -14.83 -1.36 10.05
C GLY A 176 -15.78 -0.63 9.11
N GLY A 177 -16.56 -1.37 8.34
CA GLY A 177 -17.58 -0.82 7.47
C GLY A 177 -17.86 -1.61 6.19
N LEU A 178 -18.94 -1.23 5.52
CA LEU A 178 -19.14 -1.48 4.09
C LEU A 178 -18.41 -0.35 3.33
N TYR A 179 -17.11 -0.50 3.14
CA TYR A 179 -16.25 0.60 2.69
C TYR A 179 -15.92 0.56 1.20
N ARG A 180 -16.61 -0.31 0.44
CA ARG A 180 -16.63 -0.37 -1.02
C ARG A 180 -18.07 -0.53 -1.50
N ASP A 181 -18.24 -0.68 -2.81
CA ASP A 181 -19.55 -0.80 -3.43
C ASP A 181 -20.31 -2.05 -2.99
N VAL A 182 -21.64 -1.92 -2.92
CA VAL A 182 -22.59 -3.02 -2.83
C VAL A 182 -23.53 -2.95 -4.02
N ASN A 183 -23.67 -4.07 -4.72
CA ASN A 183 -24.42 -4.17 -5.96
C ASN A 183 -25.43 -5.32 -5.91
N ILE A 184 -26.49 -5.20 -6.73
CA ILE A 184 -27.33 -6.32 -7.15
C ILE A 184 -26.92 -6.67 -8.60
N ILE A 185 -26.51 -7.90 -8.82
CA ILE A 185 -26.21 -8.41 -10.15
C ILE A 185 -27.41 -9.22 -10.63
N CYS A 186 -28.02 -8.77 -11.74
CA CYS A 186 -29.17 -9.37 -12.37
C CYS A 186 -28.69 -10.13 -13.60
N VAL A 187 -28.96 -11.43 -13.68
CA VAL A 187 -28.51 -12.31 -14.79
C VAL A 187 -29.59 -13.33 -15.21
N SER A 188 -29.41 -13.92 -16.40
CA SER A 188 -30.17 -15.06 -16.86
C SER A 188 -29.85 -16.32 -16.05
N GLU A 189 -30.65 -17.37 -16.15
CA GLU A 189 -30.41 -18.69 -15.56
C GLU A 189 -29.04 -19.26 -15.98
N SER A 190 -28.71 -19.14 -17.25
CA SER A 190 -27.38 -19.44 -17.77
C SER A 190 -26.56 -18.14 -17.85
N HIS A 191 -25.47 -18.06 -17.10
CA HIS A 191 -24.62 -16.85 -17.00
C HIS A 191 -23.17 -17.22 -16.71
N PHE A 192 -22.25 -16.29 -16.93
CA PHE A 192 -20.86 -16.44 -16.47
C PHE A 192 -20.81 -16.45 -14.95
N ASP A 193 -20.05 -17.38 -14.42
CA ASP A 193 -19.98 -17.71 -13.00
C ASP A 193 -19.72 -16.48 -12.13
N LEU A 194 -20.41 -16.41 -11.00
CA LEU A 194 -20.34 -15.36 -10.01
C LEU A 194 -19.85 -15.85 -8.65
N ASP A 195 -19.78 -17.16 -8.44
CA ASP A 195 -19.51 -17.79 -7.13
C ASP A 195 -18.03 -18.12 -6.92
N TYR A 196 -17.24 -18.29 -8.01
CA TYR A 196 -15.86 -18.71 -7.92
C TYR A 196 -14.96 -17.62 -7.30
N TYR A 197 -14.85 -17.64 -5.98
CA TYR A 197 -14.00 -16.71 -5.17
C TYR A 197 -14.19 -15.22 -5.53
N GLY A 198 -15.39 -14.80 -5.85
CA GLY A 198 -15.70 -13.41 -6.21
C GLY A 198 -15.04 -12.92 -7.51
N GLY A 199 -14.48 -13.82 -8.30
CA GLY A 199 -13.79 -13.52 -9.56
C GLY A 199 -14.73 -13.09 -10.69
N PRO A 200 -14.17 -12.66 -11.84
CA PRO A 200 -14.96 -12.13 -12.97
C PRO A 200 -15.59 -13.20 -13.87
N GLY A 201 -15.44 -14.48 -13.57
CA GLY A 201 -15.93 -15.60 -14.41
C GLY A 201 -15.09 -15.85 -15.67
N LEU A 202 -13.91 -15.24 -15.77
CA LEU A 202 -12.96 -15.46 -16.86
C LEU A 202 -11.51 -15.30 -16.39
N LYS A 203 -10.61 -16.04 -17.05
CA LYS A 203 -9.17 -16.02 -16.84
C LYS A 203 -8.46 -15.86 -18.18
N ILE A 204 -7.54 -14.89 -18.29
CA ILE A 204 -6.84 -14.55 -19.52
C ILE A 204 -5.35 -14.72 -19.30
N THR A 205 -4.72 -15.58 -20.11
CA THR A 205 -3.28 -15.89 -19.99
C THR A 205 -2.59 -15.63 -21.33
N PRO A 206 -1.99 -14.43 -21.54
CA PRO A 206 -1.21 -14.13 -22.71
C PRO A 206 0.16 -14.83 -22.66
N ALA A 207 0.57 -15.44 -23.78
CA ALA A 207 1.92 -15.96 -24.01
C ALA A 207 2.52 -15.29 -25.24
N ILE A 208 3.70 -14.70 -25.11
CA ILE A 208 4.36 -13.99 -26.21
C ILE A 208 5.20 -14.98 -27.02
N GLU A 209 4.96 -15.02 -28.33
CA GLU A 209 5.63 -15.91 -29.29
C GLU A 209 6.30 -15.08 -30.40
N GLY A 210 7.53 -14.63 -30.14
CA GLY A 210 8.25 -13.73 -31.04
C GLY A 210 7.62 -12.33 -31.07
N LYS A 211 6.98 -11.99 -32.20
CA LYS A 211 6.24 -10.71 -32.36
C LYS A 211 4.71 -10.86 -32.19
N ASP A 212 4.23 -12.07 -32.00
CA ASP A 212 2.80 -12.40 -31.89
C ASP A 212 2.50 -12.83 -30.45
N ALA A 213 1.24 -12.95 -30.09
CA ALA A 213 0.82 -13.50 -28.81
C ALA A 213 -0.24 -14.55 -28.99
N ALA A 214 -0.11 -15.67 -28.27
CA ALA A 214 -1.17 -16.64 -28.04
C ALA A 214 -1.88 -16.31 -26.74
N VAL A 215 -3.17 -15.99 -26.77
CA VAL A 215 -3.96 -15.60 -25.61
C VAL A 215 -4.93 -16.73 -25.27
N GLU A 216 -4.65 -17.46 -24.21
CA GLU A 216 -5.58 -18.44 -23.67
C GLU A 216 -6.65 -17.72 -22.84
N ILE A 217 -7.93 -18.00 -23.13
CA ILE A 217 -9.07 -17.48 -22.39
C ILE A 217 -9.88 -18.68 -21.89
N GLU A 218 -10.06 -18.76 -20.57
CA GLU A 218 -10.87 -19.76 -19.89
C GLU A 218 -12.04 -19.06 -19.19
N THR A 219 -13.25 -19.64 -19.32
CA THR A 219 -14.49 -19.10 -18.75
C THR A 219 -15.24 -20.15 -17.98
N TRP A 220 -16.01 -19.73 -17.00
CA TRP A 220 -16.91 -20.58 -16.23
C TRP A 220 -18.33 -20.12 -16.48
N VAL A 221 -19.23 -21.06 -16.77
CA VAL A 221 -20.65 -20.80 -17.04
C VAL A 221 -21.51 -21.58 -16.07
N THR A 222 -22.28 -20.87 -15.26
CA THR A 222 -23.31 -21.45 -14.39
C THR A 222 -24.56 -21.69 -15.17
N GLY A 223 -25.27 -22.83 -14.94
CA GLY A 223 -26.52 -23.15 -15.62
C GLY A 223 -26.38 -23.43 -17.13
N ALA A 224 -25.19 -23.86 -17.59
CA ALA A 224 -24.95 -24.18 -19.00
C ALA A 224 -25.93 -25.25 -19.54
N ARG A 225 -26.38 -25.09 -20.80
CA ARG A 225 -27.34 -25.98 -21.49
C ARG A 225 -26.83 -26.41 -22.86
N GLU A 226 -27.34 -27.56 -23.32
CA GLU A 226 -27.06 -28.02 -24.68
C GLU A 226 -27.60 -27.01 -25.72
N GLY A 227 -26.81 -26.74 -26.76
CA GLY A 227 -27.12 -25.77 -27.79
C GLY A 227 -26.60 -24.36 -27.57
N GLN A 228 -26.06 -24.08 -26.38
CA GLN A 228 -25.38 -22.81 -26.10
C GLN A 228 -23.98 -22.78 -26.70
N SER A 229 -23.52 -21.58 -27.04
CA SER A 229 -22.22 -21.32 -27.59
C SER A 229 -21.60 -20.04 -27.00
N LEU A 230 -20.30 -19.91 -27.13
CA LEU A 230 -19.52 -18.77 -26.63
C LEU A 230 -18.86 -18.07 -27.81
N ARG A 231 -19.02 -16.75 -27.88
CA ARG A 231 -18.29 -15.90 -28.80
C ARG A 231 -17.18 -15.15 -28.00
N TYR A 232 -15.96 -15.44 -28.35
CA TYR A 232 -14.78 -14.78 -27.82
C TYR A 232 -14.32 -13.72 -28.80
N ALA A 233 -13.99 -12.53 -28.32
CA ALA A 233 -13.40 -11.47 -29.12
C ALA A 233 -12.30 -10.77 -28.31
N ILE A 234 -11.17 -10.49 -28.94
CA ILE A 234 -10.14 -9.59 -28.42
C ILE A 234 -10.21 -8.31 -29.22
N LEU A 235 -10.33 -7.20 -28.49
CA LEU A 235 -10.37 -5.85 -29.03
C LEU A 235 -9.07 -5.12 -28.69
N ASP A 236 -8.55 -4.31 -29.61
CA ASP A 236 -7.46 -3.39 -29.36
C ASP A 236 -7.94 -2.16 -28.56
N ALA A 237 -7.03 -1.24 -28.27
CA ALA A 237 -7.34 -0.03 -27.48
C ALA A 237 -8.36 0.90 -28.19
N GLU A 238 -8.47 0.82 -29.51
CA GLU A 238 -9.44 1.55 -30.33
C GLU A 238 -10.79 0.84 -30.42
N GLY A 239 -10.94 -0.34 -29.80
CA GLY A 239 -12.15 -1.15 -29.83
C GLY A 239 -12.34 -1.99 -31.10
N LYS A 240 -11.31 -2.10 -31.93
CA LYS A 240 -11.34 -2.94 -33.13
C LYS A 240 -11.03 -4.39 -32.77
N GLU A 241 -11.83 -5.33 -33.30
CA GLU A 241 -11.60 -6.76 -33.15
C GLU A 241 -10.32 -7.19 -33.88
N VAL A 242 -9.36 -7.75 -33.11
CA VAL A 242 -8.08 -8.25 -33.63
C VAL A 242 -8.01 -9.78 -33.68
N ALA A 243 -8.82 -10.46 -32.87
CA ALA A 243 -8.98 -11.92 -32.90
C ALA A 243 -10.36 -12.32 -32.38
N ALA A 244 -10.94 -13.39 -32.91
CA ALA A 244 -12.22 -13.91 -32.43
C ALA A 244 -12.35 -15.42 -32.69
N ALA A 245 -13.21 -16.07 -31.90
CA ALA A 245 -13.67 -17.43 -32.10
C ALA A 245 -15.14 -17.57 -31.68
N HIS A 246 -15.81 -18.56 -32.24
CA HIS A 246 -17.17 -18.99 -31.86
C HIS A 246 -17.16 -20.49 -31.67
N THR A 247 -17.39 -20.96 -30.45
CA THR A 247 -17.30 -22.39 -30.08
C THR A 247 -18.25 -22.68 -28.91
N ALA A 248 -18.46 -23.95 -28.62
CA ALA A 248 -19.11 -24.40 -27.38
C ALA A 248 -18.09 -24.63 -26.23
N ASP A 249 -16.80 -24.57 -26.53
CA ASP A 249 -15.76 -24.81 -25.55
C ASP A 249 -15.59 -23.61 -24.61
N THR A 250 -15.47 -23.85 -23.34
CA THR A 250 -15.21 -22.86 -22.30
C THR A 250 -13.76 -22.40 -22.22
N LYS A 251 -12.89 -22.98 -23.06
CA LYS A 251 -11.47 -22.64 -23.14
C LYS A 251 -11.05 -22.51 -24.59
N VAL A 252 -10.38 -21.41 -24.94
CA VAL A 252 -9.94 -21.12 -26.31
C VAL A 252 -8.58 -20.42 -26.28
N THR A 253 -7.81 -20.61 -27.36
CA THR A 253 -6.60 -19.82 -27.59
C THR A 253 -6.77 -18.97 -28.83
N LEU A 254 -6.63 -17.66 -28.71
CA LEU A 254 -6.69 -16.69 -29.81
C LEU A 254 -5.32 -16.10 -30.06
N ASN A 255 -4.99 -15.87 -31.33
CA ASN A 255 -3.67 -15.30 -31.70
C ASN A 255 -3.81 -13.83 -32.10
N ILE A 256 -2.95 -12.99 -31.53
CA ILE A 256 -2.77 -11.59 -31.88
C ILE A 256 -1.48 -11.48 -32.69
N ALA A 257 -1.59 -11.06 -33.95
CA ALA A 257 -0.44 -10.82 -34.80
C ALA A 257 0.15 -9.42 -34.53
N ASP A 258 1.48 -9.28 -34.57
CA ASP A 258 2.18 -8.02 -34.29
C ASP A 258 1.68 -7.38 -32.96
N VAL A 259 1.73 -8.15 -31.88
CA VAL A 259 1.16 -7.76 -30.58
C VAL A 259 1.80 -6.48 -30.02
N HIS A 260 0.96 -5.55 -29.55
CA HIS A 260 1.38 -4.37 -28.82
C HIS A 260 1.56 -4.74 -27.33
N LEU A 261 2.78 -4.57 -26.83
CA LEU A 261 3.12 -5.00 -25.48
C LEU A 261 2.76 -3.94 -24.43
N TRP A 262 2.26 -4.37 -23.28
CA TRP A 262 2.20 -3.54 -22.09
C TRP A 262 3.62 -3.36 -21.55
N HIS A 263 4.12 -2.11 -21.53
CA HIS A 263 5.51 -1.77 -21.18
C HIS A 263 5.60 -0.83 -19.98
N GLY A 264 4.78 -1.10 -18.94
CA GLY A 264 4.75 -0.27 -17.75
C GLY A 264 4.44 1.19 -18.09
N ARG A 265 5.05 2.14 -17.40
CA ARG A 265 4.83 3.58 -17.59
C ARG A 265 5.24 4.11 -18.97
N LYS A 266 6.08 3.39 -19.70
CA LYS A 266 6.51 3.81 -21.04
C LYS A 266 5.38 3.70 -22.05
N ASP A 267 4.61 2.61 -21.95
CA ASP A 267 3.51 2.31 -22.87
C ASP A 267 2.56 1.28 -22.21
N PRO A 268 1.54 1.74 -21.47
CA PRO A 268 0.60 0.87 -20.73
C PRO A 268 -0.52 0.33 -21.60
N TYR A 269 -0.19 -0.26 -22.76
CA TYR A 269 -1.17 -0.71 -23.74
C TYR A 269 -1.98 -1.89 -23.25
N LEU A 270 -3.31 -1.80 -23.36
CA LEU A 270 -4.25 -2.81 -22.91
C LEU A 270 -5.18 -3.26 -24.05
N TYR A 271 -5.38 -4.57 -24.13
CA TYR A 271 -6.45 -5.21 -24.91
C TYR A 271 -7.66 -5.43 -24.03
N THR A 272 -8.83 -5.64 -24.66
CA THR A 272 -10.06 -6.06 -23.99
C THR A 272 -10.50 -7.41 -24.54
N ALA A 273 -10.61 -8.41 -23.69
CA ALA A 273 -11.32 -9.64 -24.01
C ALA A 273 -12.81 -9.45 -23.71
N LYS A 274 -13.68 -9.74 -24.67
CA LYS A 274 -15.12 -9.73 -24.53
C LYS A 274 -15.67 -11.12 -24.88
N ILE A 275 -16.44 -11.70 -23.96
CA ILE A 275 -17.04 -13.03 -24.17
C ILE A 275 -18.55 -12.92 -24.02
N GLU A 276 -19.27 -13.49 -24.97
CA GLU A 276 -20.74 -13.52 -25.03
C GLU A 276 -21.21 -14.96 -24.95
N LEU A 277 -22.15 -15.24 -24.04
CA LEU A 277 -22.90 -16.51 -23.97
C LEU A 277 -24.14 -16.40 -24.86
N ILE A 278 -24.28 -17.30 -25.80
CA ILE A 278 -25.30 -17.22 -26.88
C ILE A 278 -26.15 -18.49 -26.90
N GLU A 279 -27.46 -18.34 -26.96
CA GLU A 279 -28.44 -19.40 -27.19
C GLU A 279 -29.40 -18.95 -28.31
N ASP A 280 -29.64 -19.79 -29.32
CA ASP A 280 -30.52 -19.50 -30.45
C ASP A 280 -30.25 -18.14 -31.13
N GLY A 281 -28.99 -17.72 -31.19
CA GLY A 281 -28.57 -16.46 -31.78
C GLY A 281 -28.81 -15.21 -30.92
N LYS A 282 -29.29 -15.37 -29.68
CA LYS A 282 -29.47 -14.30 -28.68
C LYS A 282 -28.35 -14.37 -27.65
N VAL A 283 -27.84 -13.20 -27.25
CA VAL A 283 -26.85 -13.10 -26.15
C VAL A 283 -27.60 -13.17 -24.84
N LEU A 284 -27.30 -14.16 -23.99
CA LEU A 284 -27.85 -14.33 -22.65
C LEU A 284 -27.10 -13.56 -21.60
N ASP A 285 -25.77 -13.57 -21.71
CA ASP A 285 -24.86 -12.90 -20.76
C ASP A 285 -23.56 -12.49 -21.46
N ASN A 286 -22.84 -11.52 -20.89
CA ASN A 286 -21.53 -11.16 -21.37
C ASN A 286 -20.62 -10.74 -20.23
N VAL A 287 -19.33 -11.00 -20.38
CA VAL A 287 -18.27 -10.51 -19.49
C VAL A 287 -17.13 -9.94 -20.33
N SER A 288 -16.42 -8.99 -19.73
CA SER A 288 -15.23 -8.44 -20.34
C SER A 288 -14.16 -8.15 -19.28
N ALA A 289 -12.91 -8.29 -19.67
CA ALA A 289 -11.78 -7.85 -18.85
C ALA A 289 -10.69 -7.27 -19.75
N ARG A 290 -10.00 -6.26 -19.25
CA ARG A 290 -8.79 -5.75 -19.87
C ARG A 290 -7.60 -6.62 -19.48
N PHE A 291 -6.61 -6.70 -20.35
CA PHE A 291 -5.38 -7.41 -20.10
C PHE A 291 -4.24 -6.80 -20.92
N GLY A 292 -3.02 -6.97 -20.46
CA GLY A 292 -1.82 -6.53 -21.18
C GLY A 292 -0.95 -7.73 -21.55
N CYS A 293 -0.38 -7.68 -22.74
CA CYS A 293 0.59 -8.66 -23.23
C CYS A 293 1.99 -8.23 -22.83
N ARG A 294 2.71 -9.02 -22.04
CA ARG A 294 4.06 -8.73 -21.57
C ARG A 294 4.86 -9.99 -21.25
N THR A 295 6.16 -9.84 -21.25
CA THR A 295 7.08 -10.79 -20.63
C THR A 295 7.89 -10.08 -19.55
N TYR A 296 8.26 -10.78 -18.49
CA TYR A 296 9.17 -10.24 -17.49
C TYR A 296 9.97 -11.33 -16.80
N VAL A 297 11.11 -10.93 -16.24
CA VAL A 297 11.97 -11.77 -15.42
C VAL A 297 12.44 -10.96 -14.21
N ILE A 298 12.45 -11.58 -13.04
CA ILE A 298 13.15 -11.04 -11.86
C ILE A 298 14.51 -11.72 -11.80
N ASP A 299 15.53 -11.00 -12.27
CA ASP A 299 16.90 -11.52 -12.39
C ASP A 299 17.71 -11.13 -11.14
N PRO A 300 18.39 -12.09 -10.47
CA PRO A 300 19.10 -11.81 -9.23
C PRO A 300 20.33 -10.87 -9.39
N GLU A 301 20.84 -10.67 -10.61
CA GLU A 301 21.97 -9.78 -10.90
C GLU A 301 21.55 -8.44 -11.50
N ARG A 302 20.45 -8.44 -12.27
CA ARG A 302 20.03 -7.30 -13.09
C ARG A 302 18.74 -6.65 -12.59
N GLY A 303 18.09 -7.24 -11.57
CA GLY A 303 16.81 -6.78 -11.07
C GLY A 303 15.63 -7.14 -11.97
N PHE A 304 14.66 -6.26 -12.13
CA PHE A 304 13.47 -6.52 -12.93
C PHE A 304 13.69 -6.17 -14.41
N ILE A 305 13.32 -7.10 -15.27
CA ILE A 305 13.43 -6.98 -16.74
C ILE A 305 12.03 -7.11 -17.33
N LEU A 306 11.56 -6.09 -18.03
CA LEU A 306 10.26 -6.06 -18.69
C LEU A 306 10.44 -6.04 -20.20
N ASN A 307 9.83 -7.01 -20.91
CA ASN A 307 9.91 -7.15 -22.36
C ASN A 307 11.35 -7.17 -22.90
N GLY A 308 12.27 -7.77 -22.13
CA GLY A 308 13.70 -7.87 -22.47
C GLY A 308 14.54 -6.64 -22.11
N GLU A 309 13.94 -5.55 -21.62
CA GLU A 309 14.66 -4.35 -21.19
C GLU A 309 14.79 -4.29 -19.66
N GLU A 310 15.93 -3.77 -19.16
CA GLU A 310 16.05 -3.44 -17.73
C GLU A 310 15.03 -2.36 -17.38
N TYR A 311 14.16 -2.67 -16.41
CA TYR A 311 13.08 -1.79 -15.97
C TYR A 311 13.13 -1.67 -14.43
N PRO A 312 13.97 -0.77 -13.87
CA PRO A 312 14.14 -0.66 -12.43
C PRO A 312 12.84 -0.38 -11.71
N LEU A 313 12.46 -1.24 -10.78
CA LEU A 313 11.31 -1.04 -9.92
C LEU A 313 11.70 -0.20 -8.70
N ARG A 314 11.40 1.10 -8.78
CA ARG A 314 11.63 2.09 -7.75
C ARG A 314 10.32 2.78 -7.44
N GLY A 315 9.80 2.55 -6.24
CA GLY A 315 8.45 3.01 -5.96
C GLY A 315 8.12 3.14 -4.49
N VAL A 316 6.85 3.02 -4.21
CA VAL A 316 6.25 3.33 -2.92
C VAL A 316 5.32 2.21 -2.46
N SER A 317 5.09 2.12 -1.15
CA SER A 317 3.96 1.38 -0.59
C SER A 317 2.76 2.31 -0.43
N ARG A 318 1.56 1.74 -0.43
CA ARG A 318 0.32 2.47 -0.20
C ARG A 318 -0.61 1.71 0.73
N HIS A 319 -1.07 2.37 1.81
CA HIS A 319 -2.29 1.98 2.51
C HIS A 319 -3.52 2.57 1.82
N GLN A 320 -4.66 1.85 1.89
CA GLN A 320 -5.92 2.28 1.29
C GLN A 320 -6.76 3.04 2.31
N ASP A 321 -6.19 4.12 2.87
CA ASP A 321 -6.91 4.99 3.80
C ASP A 321 -6.63 6.47 3.56
N ARG A 322 -7.46 7.31 4.15
CA ARG A 322 -7.33 8.77 4.08
C ARG A 322 -7.90 9.43 5.32
N TRP A 323 -7.33 10.56 5.72
CA TRP A 323 -7.82 11.34 6.86
C TRP A 323 -9.31 11.67 6.72
N GLY A 324 -10.10 11.30 7.74
CA GLY A 324 -11.53 11.55 7.79
C GLY A 324 -12.41 10.60 6.98
N PHE A 325 -11.81 9.64 6.26
CA PHE A 325 -12.55 8.65 5.46
C PHE A 325 -12.25 7.19 5.89
N GLY A 326 -11.14 6.95 6.58
CA GLY A 326 -10.66 5.58 6.76
C GLY A 326 -10.51 4.89 5.41
N ASN A 327 -10.97 3.65 5.28
CA ASN A 327 -10.95 2.88 4.02
C ASN A 327 -12.11 3.21 3.05
N ALA A 328 -13.06 4.08 3.44
CA ALA A 328 -14.21 4.43 2.60
C ALA A 328 -13.84 5.43 1.50
N LEU A 329 -13.00 5.01 0.56
CA LEU A 329 -12.49 5.85 -0.51
C LEU A 329 -13.40 5.79 -1.74
N THR A 330 -13.47 6.90 -2.47
CA THR A 330 -14.14 7.00 -3.77
C THR A 330 -13.14 6.84 -4.92
N LYS A 331 -13.65 6.69 -6.14
CA LYS A 331 -12.80 6.63 -7.35
C LYS A 331 -11.94 7.88 -7.54
N GLU A 332 -12.45 9.04 -7.13
CA GLU A 332 -11.72 10.30 -7.16
C GLU A 332 -10.54 10.28 -6.21
N HIS A 333 -10.71 9.75 -4.99
CA HIS A 333 -9.61 9.57 -4.02
C HIS A 333 -8.53 8.63 -4.56
N HIS A 334 -8.92 7.51 -5.16
CA HIS A 334 -7.98 6.56 -5.77
C HIS A 334 -7.23 7.19 -6.95
N THR A 335 -7.92 7.97 -7.79
CA THR A 335 -7.32 8.66 -8.94
C THR A 335 -6.32 9.72 -8.48
N GLU A 336 -6.66 10.52 -7.46
CA GLU A 336 -5.76 11.52 -6.88
C GLU A 336 -4.50 10.88 -6.30
N ASP A 337 -4.63 9.78 -5.54
CA ASP A 337 -3.48 9.02 -5.01
C ASP A 337 -2.58 8.51 -6.15
N MET A 338 -3.17 7.96 -7.22
CA MET A 338 -2.44 7.49 -8.40
C MET A 338 -1.72 8.64 -9.12
N ASP A 339 -2.35 9.80 -9.23
CA ASP A 339 -1.74 10.97 -9.87
C ASP A 339 -0.49 11.44 -9.10
N PHE A 340 -0.52 11.44 -7.76
CA PHE A 340 0.67 11.72 -6.94
C PHE A 340 1.76 10.65 -7.08
N ILE A 341 1.39 9.38 -7.15
CA ILE A 341 2.33 8.27 -7.38
C ILE A 341 2.98 8.39 -8.77
N CYS A 342 2.22 8.79 -9.76
CA CYS A 342 2.75 9.08 -11.10
C CYS A 342 3.64 10.32 -11.11
N GLU A 343 3.28 11.37 -10.37
CA GLU A 343 4.07 12.61 -10.29
C GLU A 343 5.42 12.41 -9.63
N VAL A 344 5.51 11.61 -8.57
CA VAL A 344 6.81 11.31 -7.92
C VAL A 344 7.73 10.49 -8.83
N GLY A 345 7.18 9.90 -9.89
CA GLY A 345 7.93 9.11 -10.85
C GLY A 345 8.03 7.62 -10.53
N ALA A 346 7.29 7.11 -9.55
CA ALA A 346 7.29 5.70 -9.17
C ALA A 346 7.00 4.78 -10.37
N THR A 347 7.71 3.66 -10.46
CA THR A 347 7.50 2.61 -11.47
C THR A 347 6.82 1.37 -10.89
N THR A 348 6.70 1.31 -9.57
CA THR A 348 6.10 0.18 -8.85
C THR A 348 5.36 0.65 -7.61
N ILE A 349 4.33 -0.10 -7.23
CA ILE A 349 3.56 0.11 -6.00
C ILE A 349 3.43 -1.22 -5.27
N ARG A 350 3.76 -1.23 -3.98
CA ARG A 350 3.36 -2.30 -3.09
C ARG A 350 2.01 -1.93 -2.45
N LEU A 351 1.00 -2.72 -2.74
CA LEU A 351 -0.35 -2.52 -2.21
C LEU A 351 -0.44 -3.19 -0.84
N ALA A 352 0.09 -2.48 0.15
CA ALA A 352 0.23 -2.97 1.52
C ALA A 352 -1.08 -2.79 2.30
N HIS A 353 -1.43 -3.71 3.16
CA HIS A 353 -0.91 -5.08 3.36
C HIS A 353 -2.01 -6.09 3.02
N TYR A 354 -2.91 -5.76 2.09
CA TYR A 354 -4.16 -6.45 1.79
C TYR A 354 -4.62 -6.13 0.36
N GLN A 355 -5.60 -6.88 -0.11
CA GLN A 355 -6.20 -6.62 -1.42
C GLN A 355 -6.86 -5.23 -1.43
N HIS A 356 -6.42 -4.38 -2.36
CA HIS A 356 -6.97 -3.05 -2.58
C HIS A 356 -8.25 -3.09 -3.42
N ASP A 357 -8.87 -1.94 -3.61
CA ASP A 357 -10.04 -1.76 -4.46
C ASP A 357 -9.72 -2.15 -5.91
N GLN A 358 -10.66 -2.84 -6.58
CA GLN A 358 -10.49 -3.28 -7.97
C GLN A 358 -10.22 -2.11 -8.92
N PHE A 359 -10.84 -0.98 -8.67
CA PHE A 359 -10.60 0.24 -9.45
C PHE A 359 -9.14 0.72 -9.33
N PHE A 360 -8.48 0.49 -8.20
CA PHE A 360 -7.07 0.87 -8.05
C PHE A 360 -6.13 -0.05 -8.84
N TYR A 361 -6.44 -1.35 -8.95
CA TYR A 361 -5.72 -2.25 -9.86
C TYR A 361 -5.92 -1.86 -11.32
N ASP A 362 -7.14 -1.47 -11.71
CA ASP A 362 -7.43 -0.94 -13.03
C ASP A 362 -6.57 0.30 -13.34
N LEU A 363 -6.46 1.24 -12.39
CA LEU A 363 -5.57 2.41 -12.52
C LEU A 363 -4.09 2.01 -12.64
N CYS A 364 -3.64 0.97 -11.92
CA CYS A 364 -2.27 0.47 -12.06
C CYS A 364 -2.00 -0.03 -13.46
N ASP A 365 -2.92 -0.79 -14.05
CA ASP A 365 -2.82 -1.25 -15.44
C ASP A 365 -2.77 -0.08 -16.43
N GLU A 366 -3.68 0.88 -16.30
CA GLU A 366 -3.82 2.05 -17.18
C GLU A 366 -2.64 3.02 -17.09
N ARG A 367 -2.08 3.19 -15.89
CA ARG A 367 -0.96 4.10 -15.64
C ARG A 367 0.40 3.43 -15.74
N GLY A 368 0.41 2.10 -16.00
CA GLY A 368 1.61 1.30 -16.18
C GLY A 368 2.44 1.10 -14.92
N GLN A 369 1.80 1.09 -13.75
CA GLN A 369 2.48 0.79 -12.49
C GLN A 369 2.67 -0.71 -12.33
N VAL A 370 3.87 -1.15 -11.96
CA VAL A 370 4.12 -2.56 -11.61
C VAL A 370 3.70 -2.79 -10.17
N VAL A 371 2.94 -3.87 -9.91
CA VAL A 371 2.29 -4.09 -8.62
C VAL A 371 2.83 -5.32 -7.91
N TRP A 372 3.08 -5.16 -6.61
CA TRP A 372 3.14 -6.22 -5.62
C TRP A 372 1.80 -6.27 -4.88
N ALA A 373 1.04 -7.36 -5.07
CA ALA A 373 -0.23 -7.61 -4.38
C ALA A 373 -0.04 -8.66 -3.30
N GLU A 374 -0.63 -8.46 -2.11
CA GLU A 374 -0.45 -9.34 -0.95
C GLU A 374 -1.73 -9.54 -0.14
N ILE A 375 -1.76 -10.60 0.67
CA ILE A 375 -2.79 -10.87 1.65
C ILE A 375 -2.40 -10.30 3.03
N PRO A 376 -3.37 -10.02 3.93
CA PRO A 376 -3.09 -9.42 5.24
C PRO A 376 -2.53 -10.40 6.29
N TYR A 377 -1.73 -11.37 5.86
CA TYR A 377 -1.01 -12.29 6.74
C TYR A 377 0.21 -11.58 7.33
N ILE A 378 -0.01 -10.90 8.47
CA ILE A 378 0.92 -9.90 9.01
C ILE A 378 1.18 -10.08 10.51
N SER A 379 2.39 -9.75 10.94
CA SER A 379 2.92 -9.58 12.30
C SER A 379 2.90 -10.84 13.17
N ASN A 380 1.74 -11.41 13.44
CA ASN A 380 1.58 -12.56 14.31
C ASN A 380 0.99 -13.75 13.57
N HIS A 381 1.72 -14.87 13.55
CA HIS A 381 1.16 -16.13 13.10
C HIS A 381 0.10 -16.63 14.09
N MET A 382 -1.08 -16.99 13.56
CA MET A 382 -2.19 -17.58 14.28
C MET A 382 -2.50 -18.95 13.64
N PRO A 383 -2.20 -20.07 14.31
CA PRO A 383 -2.49 -21.41 13.75
C PRO A 383 -3.96 -21.62 13.37
N THR A 384 -4.89 -20.98 14.10
CA THR A 384 -6.32 -21.01 13.84
C THR A 384 -6.75 -20.21 12.61
N GLY A 385 -5.92 -19.29 12.11
CA GLY A 385 -6.19 -18.44 10.95
C GLY A 385 -5.70 -19.02 9.61
N ARG A 386 -5.18 -20.25 9.56
CA ARG A 386 -4.64 -20.87 8.33
C ARG A 386 -5.66 -20.89 7.18
N GLU A 387 -6.86 -21.41 7.44
CA GLU A 387 -7.91 -21.50 6.40
C GLU A 387 -8.28 -20.12 5.85
N ASN A 388 -8.26 -19.08 6.69
CA ASN A 388 -8.51 -17.72 6.25
C ASN A 388 -7.38 -17.17 5.35
N THR A 389 -6.11 -17.49 5.63
CA THR A 389 -5.02 -17.10 4.73
C THR A 389 -5.14 -17.76 3.37
N ILE A 390 -5.56 -19.05 3.33
CA ILE A 390 -5.79 -19.81 2.10
C ILE A 390 -6.96 -19.21 1.31
N SER A 391 -8.07 -18.90 1.96
CA SER A 391 -9.24 -18.29 1.33
C SER A 391 -8.89 -16.93 0.74
N GLN A 392 -8.27 -16.05 1.52
CA GLN A 392 -7.88 -14.71 1.05
C GLN A 392 -6.88 -14.77 -0.12
N MET A 393 -5.95 -15.74 -0.13
CA MET A 393 -5.03 -15.91 -1.27
C MET A 393 -5.76 -16.37 -2.53
N LYS A 394 -6.72 -17.29 -2.42
CA LYS A 394 -7.55 -17.72 -3.55
C LYS A 394 -8.36 -16.57 -4.12
N GLU A 395 -8.98 -15.78 -3.26
CA GLU A 395 -9.74 -14.59 -3.63
C GLU A 395 -8.86 -13.55 -4.31
N LEU A 396 -7.68 -13.26 -3.75
CA LEU A 396 -6.72 -12.33 -4.33
C LEU A 396 -6.34 -12.75 -5.75
N ILE A 397 -5.99 -14.02 -5.97
CA ILE A 397 -5.59 -14.52 -7.28
C ILE A 397 -6.79 -14.56 -8.25
N ALA A 398 -7.94 -15.13 -7.85
CA ALA A 398 -9.09 -15.27 -8.71
C ALA A 398 -9.63 -13.92 -9.23
N GLN A 399 -9.64 -12.92 -8.35
CA GLN A 399 -10.15 -11.60 -8.65
C GLN A 399 -9.18 -10.74 -9.47
N ASN A 400 -7.87 -10.98 -9.33
CA ASN A 400 -6.84 -10.08 -9.88
C ASN A 400 -5.94 -10.72 -10.94
N TYR A 401 -6.21 -11.96 -11.35
CA TYR A 401 -5.37 -12.69 -12.30
C TYR A 401 -5.13 -11.94 -13.61
N ASN A 402 -6.14 -11.25 -14.13
CA ASN A 402 -6.12 -10.60 -15.45
C ASN A 402 -5.33 -9.29 -15.49
N HIS A 403 -4.95 -8.70 -14.33
CA HIS A 403 -4.22 -7.45 -14.28
C HIS A 403 -2.79 -7.59 -14.79
N ALA A 404 -2.45 -6.79 -15.80
CA ALA A 404 -1.11 -6.75 -16.37
C ALA A 404 -0.07 -6.19 -15.40
N SER A 405 -0.47 -5.30 -14.53
CA SER A 405 0.39 -4.64 -13.55
C SER A 405 0.96 -5.58 -12.50
N ILE A 406 0.23 -6.61 -12.06
CA ILE A 406 0.67 -7.51 -10.99
C ILE A 406 1.77 -8.44 -11.49
N VAL A 407 2.91 -8.46 -10.78
CA VAL A 407 4.08 -9.28 -11.12
C VAL A 407 4.48 -10.27 -10.03
N VAL A 408 4.03 -10.10 -8.80
CA VAL A 408 4.28 -11.02 -7.68
C VAL A 408 3.07 -11.14 -6.78
N TRP A 409 2.91 -12.33 -6.16
CA TRP A 409 1.98 -12.58 -5.07
C TRP A 409 2.72 -12.55 -3.74
N GLY A 410 2.34 -11.65 -2.85
CA GLY A 410 2.91 -11.50 -1.52
C GLY A 410 2.29 -12.47 -0.52
N LEU A 411 3.11 -13.34 0.07
CA LEU A 411 2.67 -14.38 1.01
C LEU A 411 2.39 -13.80 2.40
N SER A 412 3.23 -12.88 2.88
CA SER A 412 3.13 -12.32 4.23
C SER A 412 3.96 -11.05 4.43
N ASN A 413 3.69 -10.32 5.52
CA ASN A 413 4.48 -9.21 6.01
C ASN A 413 4.87 -9.41 7.48
N GLU A 414 6.19 -9.37 7.79
CA GLU A 414 6.74 -9.38 9.16
C GLU A 414 6.15 -10.45 10.11
N ILE A 415 5.59 -11.49 9.56
CA ILE A 415 4.83 -12.52 10.29
C ILE A 415 5.70 -13.31 11.28
N SER A 416 7.02 -13.27 11.09
CA SER A 416 8.00 -13.96 11.94
C SER A 416 8.42 -13.16 13.18
N MET A 417 7.74 -12.06 13.53
CA MET A 417 8.10 -11.23 14.70
C MET A 417 8.16 -12.02 16.01
N LYS A 418 7.36 -13.08 16.17
CA LYS A 418 7.37 -13.96 17.35
C LYS A 418 8.25 -15.21 17.21
N GLY A 419 8.84 -15.45 16.04
CA GLY A 419 9.73 -16.59 15.78
C GLY A 419 9.67 -16.99 14.31
N ASP A 420 10.85 -17.21 13.73
CA ASP A 420 11.04 -17.56 12.32
C ASP A 420 11.24 -19.06 12.09
N THR A 421 11.22 -19.85 13.14
CA THR A 421 11.44 -21.31 13.12
C THR A 421 10.21 -22.11 13.59
N ASP A 422 9.07 -21.44 13.77
CA ASP A 422 7.82 -22.11 14.13
C ASP A 422 7.40 -23.06 12.99
N PRO A 423 7.26 -24.38 13.25
CA PRO A 423 6.91 -25.36 12.21
C PRO A 423 5.55 -25.08 11.55
N ASP A 424 4.58 -24.57 12.31
CA ASP A 424 3.24 -24.25 11.77
C ASP A 424 3.27 -23.03 10.86
N LEU A 425 4.06 -21.99 11.20
CA LEU A 425 4.34 -20.85 10.34
C LEU A 425 4.97 -21.29 9.01
N ILE A 426 6.02 -22.13 9.08
CA ILE A 426 6.73 -22.64 7.91
C ILE A 426 5.79 -23.46 7.02
N GLU A 427 5.00 -24.36 7.63
CA GLU A 427 4.00 -25.15 6.89
C GLU A 427 2.99 -24.26 6.18
N ASN A 428 2.43 -23.26 6.86
CA ASN A 428 1.47 -22.34 6.24
C ASN A 428 2.06 -21.58 5.05
N HIS A 429 3.33 -21.14 5.13
CA HIS A 429 4.00 -20.50 4.01
C HIS A 429 4.22 -21.44 2.83
N ASN A 430 4.59 -22.71 3.08
CA ASN A 430 4.69 -23.70 2.01
C ASN A 430 3.33 -23.93 1.33
N ILE A 431 2.25 -24.08 2.11
CA ILE A 431 0.89 -24.21 1.57
C ILE A 431 0.51 -23.02 0.69
N LEU A 432 0.76 -21.79 1.14
CA LEU A 432 0.45 -20.57 0.38
C LEU A 432 1.31 -20.46 -0.87
N ASN A 433 2.59 -20.80 -0.78
CA ASN A 433 3.50 -20.78 -1.93
C ASN A 433 3.08 -21.79 -3.01
N ASP A 434 2.77 -23.04 -2.60
CA ASP A 434 2.30 -24.08 -3.50
C ASP A 434 0.96 -23.71 -4.13
N LEU A 435 0.04 -23.13 -3.35
CA LEU A 435 -1.25 -22.62 -3.82
C LEU A 435 -1.07 -21.56 -4.92
N CYS A 436 -0.18 -20.59 -4.72
CA CYS A 436 0.09 -19.56 -5.72
C CYS A 436 0.58 -20.19 -7.03
N HIS A 437 1.52 -21.12 -6.98
CA HIS A 437 2.05 -21.82 -8.16
C HIS A 437 1.03 -22.76 -8.83
N GLU A 438 0.10 -23.34 -8.07
CA GLU A 438 -0.99 -24.13 -8.64
C GLU A 438 -1.98 -23.26 -9.42
N TRP A 439 -2.35 -22.12 -8.86
CA TRP A 439 -3.39 -21.23 -9.39
C TRP A 439 -2.88 -20.26 -10.45
N ASP A 440 -1.62 -19.84 -10.32
CA ASP A 440 -0.96 -18.96 -11.28
C ASP A 440 0.48 -19.39 -11.58
N LYS A 441 0.68 -19.94 -12.76
CA LYS A 441 2.00 -20.38 -13.24
C LYS A 441 2.81 -19.25 -13.88
N THR A 442 2.26 -18.04 -13.91
CA THR A 442 2.87 -16.91 -14.63
C THR A 442 3.57 -15.90 -13.71
N ARG A 443 3.25 -15.93 -12.42
CA ARG A 443 3.78 -15.00 -11.42
C ARG A 443 4.51 -15.72 -10.31
N PRO A 444 5.71 -15.24 -9.93
CA PRO A 444 6.43 -15.71 -8.76
C PRO A 444 5.81 -15.20 -7.46
N THR A 445 6.20 -15.82 -6.36
CA THR A 445 5.86 -15.43 -5.01
C THR A 445 6.94 -14.57 -4.36
N THR A 446 6.55 -13.77 -3.37
CA THR A 446 7.44 -12.93 -2.57
C THR A 446 6.94 -12.82 -1.13
N MET A 447 7.77 -12.27 -0.24
CA MET A 447 7.37 -11.88 1.12
C MET A 447 8.15 -10.66 1.60
N ALA A 448 7.61 -9.96 2.58
CA ALA A 448 8.27 -8.87 3.28
C ALA A 448 8.75 -9.35 4.65
N VAL A 449 10.06 -9.48 4.80
CA VAL A 449 10.69 -10.04 6.00
C VAL A 449 11.07 -8.92 6.97
N VAL A 450 10.76 -9.09 8.25
CA VAL A 450 11.16 -8.13 9.28
C VAL A 450 12.68 -8.07 9.43
N SER A 451 13.22 -6.86 9.61
CA SER A 451 14.68 -6.58 9.62
C SER A 451 15.54 -7.53 10.49
N PRO A 452 15.16 -7.87 11.74
CA PRO A 452 15.98 -8.75 12.57
C PRO A 452 15.91 -10.24 12.21
N CYS A 453 15.07 -10.66 11.27
CA CYS A 453 14.99 -12.07 10.87
C CYS A 453 16.29 -12.50 10.19
N PRO A 454 16.95 -13.57 10.66
CA PRO A 454 18.21 -14.04 10.08
C PRO A 454 18.04 -14.44 8.62
N ILE A 455 19.00 -14.06 7.77
CA ILE A 455 19.01 -14.42 6.35
C ILE A 455 19.16 -15.93 6.11
N GLU A 456 19.58 -16.69 7.12
CA GLU A 456 19.69 -18.15 7.14
C GLU A 456 18.39 -18.85 7.48
N SER A 457 17.39 -18.15 7.95
CA SER A 457 16.12 -18.75 8.34
C SER A 457 15.51 -19.54 7.18
N PRO A 458 15.02 -20.77 7.43
CA PRO A 458 14.38 -21.60 6.41
C PRO A 458 13.13 -20.90 5.84
N TYR A 459 12.45 -20.14 6.65
CA TYR A 459 11.28 -19.34 6.29
C TYR A 459 11.57 -18.37 5.13
N VAL A 460 12.71 -17.70 5.15
CA VAL A 460 13.14 -16.70 4.13
C VAL A 460 13.33 -17.31 2.74
N ARG A 461 13.45 -18.64 2.64
CA ARG A 461 13.73 -19.36 1.39
C ARG A 461 12.53 -20.05 0.75
N ILE A 462 11.33 -19.83 1.30
CA ILE A 462 10.12 -20.45 0.75
C ILE A 462 9.69 -19.78 -0.56
N PRO A 463 9.59 -18.44 -0.64
CA PRO A 463 9.13 -17.79 -1.88
C PRO A 463 10.23 -17.74 -2.95
N ASP A 464 9.84 -17.46 -4.20
CA ASP A 464 10.74 -17.33 -5.34
C ASP A 464 11.67 -16.11 -5.21
N THR A 465 11.16 -15.04 -4.62
CA THR A 465 11.90 -13.79 -4.36
C THR A 465 11.67 -13.36 -2.92
N VAL A 466 12.59 -12.59 -2.37
CA VAL A 466 12.50 -12.11 -1.00
C VAL A 466 12.76 -10.61 -0.91
N SER A 467 12.13 -9.95 0.05
CA SER A 467 12.41 -8.56 0.36
C SER A 467 12.42 -8.36 1.88
N TYR A 468 13.19 -7.38 2.31
CA TYR A 468 13.30 -7.05 3.73
C TYR A 468 12.77 -5.65 4.00
N ASN A 469 12.14 -5.49 5.15
CA ASN A 469 11.77 -4.20 5.72
C ASN A 469 12.96 -3.70 6.55
N HIS A 470 13.72 -2.73 6.03
CA HIS A 470 14.88 -2.19 6.71
C HIS A 470 14.71 -0.73 7.08
N TYR A 471 14.87 -0.46 8.38
CA TYR A 471 14.75 0.88 8.94
C TYR A 471 16.06 1.32 9.62
N PHE A 472 17.21 0.93 9.05
CA PHE A 472 18.52 1.41 9.55
C PHE A 472 18.62 2.91 9.35
N GLY A 473 18.95 3.62 10.44
CA GLY A 473 18.91 5.07 10.51
C GLY A 473 17.61 5.62 11.10
N TRP A 474 16.60 4.78 11.35
CA TRP A 474 15.39 5.19 12.06
C TRP A 474 15.16 4.37 13.33
N TYR A 475 14.68 3.14 13.27
CA TYR A 475 14.47 2.31 14.45
C TYR A 475 15.75 1.77 15.06
N GLY A 476 16.84 1.70 14.31
CA GLY A 476 18.14 1.25 14.77
C GLY A 476 19.21 1.42 13.70
N GLY A 477 20.48 1.30 14.08
CA GLY A 477 21.61 1.46 13.17
C GLY A 477 21.72 2.85 12.55
N GLU A 478 22.55 2.93 11.53
CA GLU A 478 22.81 4.15 10.78
C GLU A 478 22.36 4.00 9.33
N THR A 479 22.09 5.11 8.66
CA THR A 479 21.64 5.11 7.26
C THR A 479 22.59 4.39 6.32
N ASP A 480 23.91 4.47 6.58
CA ASP A 480 24.97 3.85 5.77
C ASP A 480 25.03 2.32 5.87
N MET A 481 24.27 1.71 6.77
CA MET A 481 24.23 0.25 6.95
C MET A 481 23.35 -0.45 5.90
N ASN A 482 22.40 0.25 5.28
CA ASN A 482 21.43 -0.35 4.36
C ASN A 482 22.11 -1.03 3.16
N GLY A 483 22.89 -0.29 2.40
CA GLY A 483 23.56 -0.82 1.22
C GLY A 483 24.45 -2.03 1.50
N PRO A 484 25.41 -1.95 2.46
CA PRO A 484 26.26 -3.08 2.83
C PRO A 484 25.50 -4.33 3.27
N TRP A 485 24.33 -4.17 3.93
CA TRP A 485 23.51 -5.31 4.31
C TRP A 485 22.97 -6.06 3.10
N PHE A 486 22.43 -5.33 2.11
CA PHE A 486 21.94 -5.94 0.86
C PHE A 486 23.08 -6.56 0.04
N ASP A 487 24.27 -5.91 0.00
CA ASP A 487 25.47 -6.48 -0.64
C ASP A 487 25.89 -7.82 0.01
N HIS A 488 25.81 -7.90 1.35
CA HIS A 488 26.11 -9.13 2.09
C HIS A 488 25.09 -10.24 1.75
N PHE A 489 23.79 -9.93 1.73
CA PHE A 489 22.76 -10.90 1.35
C PHE A 489 22.98 -11.42 -0.06
N HIS A 490 23.15 -10.51 -1.04
CA HIS A 490 23.37 -10.85 -2.44
C HIS A 490 24.65 -11.69 -2.65
N GLN A 491 25.75 -11.32 -1.98
CA GLN A 491 26.98 -12.11 -2.03
C GLN A 491 26.79 -13.53 -1.50
N LYS A 492 26.01 -13.69 -0.42
CA LYS A 492 25.76 -15.00 0.21
C LYS A 492 24.78 -15.85 -0.60
N TYR A 493 23.80 -15.23 -1.22
CA TYR A 493 22.72 -15.87 -1.98
C TYR A 493 22.55 -15.29 -3.39
N PRO A 494 23.58 -15.46 -4.26
CA PRO A 494 23.62 -14.76 -5.55
C PRO A 494 22.52 -15.16 -6.54
N ASN A 495 21.83 -16.28 -6.29
CA ASN A 495 20.74 -16.75 -7.14
C ASN A 495 19.34 -16.42 -6.60
N THR A 496 19.25 -15.72 -5.47
CA THR A 496 17.97 -15.32 -4.87
C THR A 496 17.74 -13.83 -5.11
N PRO A 497 16.73 -13.44 -5.89
CA PRO A 497 16.40 -12.03 -6.06
C PRO A 497 16.04 -11.38 -4.72
N ILE A 498 16.72 -10.28 -4.40
CA ILE A 498 16.51 -9.53 -3.15
C ILE A 498 15.96 -8.14 -3.43
N GLY A 499 14.99 -7.69 -2.65
CA GLY A 499 14.41 -6.36 -2.68
C GLY A 499 14.34 -5.71 -1.30
N CYS A 500 14.00 -4.42 -1.28
CA CYS A 500 13.66 -3.69 -0.07
C CYS A 500 12.17 -3.37 -0.10
N SER A 501 11.39 -4.08 0.73
CA SER A 501 9.94 -3.95 0.75
C SER A 501 9.45 -2.75 1.56
N GLU A 502 10.25 -2.32 2.55
CA GLU A 502 9.98 -1.10 3.30
C GLU A 502 11.28 -0.46 3.76
N TYR A 503 11.31 0.87 3.65
CA TYR A 503 12.29 1.75 4.28
C TYR A 503 11.70 3.16 4.39
N GLY A 504 11.98 3.85 5.47
CA GLY A 504 11.42 5.18 5.71
C GLY A 504 11.69 5.66 7.13
N CYS A 505 11.44 6.93 7.37
CA CYS A 505 11.43 7.52 8.69
C CYS A 505 10.32 8.57 8.80
N GLU A 506 9.89 8.85 9.99
CA GLU A 506 8.78 9.77 10.23
C GLU A 506 9.20 11.22 10.11
N ALA A 507 8.25 12.04 9.64
CA ALA A 507 8.37 13.48 9.68
C ALA A 507 7.02 14.15 9.89
N LEU A 508 7.01 15.11 10.81
CA LEU A 508 5.91 16.04 10.97
C LEU A 508 6.25 17.31 10.18
N ASN A 509 5.40 17.70 9.26
CA ASN A 509 5.68 18.82 8.37
C ASN A 509 5.77 20.20 9.05
N TRP A 510 5.36 20.32 10.32
CA TRP A 510 5.54 21.52 11.13
C TRP A 510 6.77 21.48 12.06
N HIS A 511 7.34 20.29 12.30
CA HIS A 511 8.54 20.11 13.11
C HIS A 511 9.78 20.20 12.22
N THR A 512 10.58 21.21 12.43
CA THR A 512 11.68 21.57 11.53
C THR A 512 12.89 22.12 12.26
N SER A 513 14.07 21.88 11.75
CA SER A 513 15.33 22.47 12.16
C SER A 513 16.47 22.10 11.22
N ASN A 514 17.74 22.43 11.57
CA ASN A 514 18.89 21.92 10.81
C ASN A 514 18.99 20.39 10.90
N PRO A 515 19.23 19.68 9.79
CA PRO A 515 19.26 18.24 9.80
C PRO A 515 20.46 17.68 10.57
N THR A 516 20.16 16.84 11.55
CA THR A 516 21.05 15.83 12.10
C THR A 516 20.25 14.56 12.34
N GLN A 517 20.89 13.51 12.81
CA GLN A 517 20.19 12.23 12.92
C GLN A 517 19.12 12.24 14.01
N GLY A 518 17.97 11.66 13.67
CA GLY A 518 17.19 10.92 14.62
C GLY A 518 15.98 11.56 15.26
N ASP A 519 15.41 12.57 14.66
CA ASP A 519 14.14 13.10 15.14
C ASP A 519 13.04 13.07 14.06
N TYR A 520 11.86 13.60 14.39
CA TYR A 520 10.70 13.67 13.51
C TYR A 520 10.70 14.91 12.60
N THR A 521 11.87 15.54 12.36
CA THR A 521 11.96 16.68 11.46
C THR A 521 11.81 16.27 10.00
N GLU A 522 11.24 17.16 9.20
CA GLU A 522 11.17 16.99 7.75
C GLU A 522 12.57 16.95 7.12
N GLU A 523 13.49 17.74 7.66
CA GLU A 523 14.89 17.80 7.21
C GLU A 523 15.61 16.46 7.46
N TYR A 524 15.34 15.79 8.59
CA TYR A 524 15.91 14.47 8.82
C TYR A 524 15.32 13.43 7.86
N GLN A 525 14.00 13.46 7.61
CA GLN A 525 13.38 12.58 6.63
C GLN A 525 13.99 12.78 5.25
N ALA A 526 14.20 14.04 4.83
CA ALA A 526 14.85 14.36 3.56
C ALA A 526 16.27 13.77 3.51
N TYR A 527 17.10 14.00 4.52
CA TYR A 527 18.45 13.43 4.65
C TYR A 527 18.44 11.90 4.61
N TYR A 528 17.55 11.27 5.37
CA TYR A 528 17.39 9.81 5.39
C TYR A 528 17.14 9.27 3.99
N HIS A 529 16.19 9.83 3.27
CA HIS A 529 15.83 9.37 1.93
C HIS A 529 16.92 9.69 0.89
N GLU A 530 17.65 10.81 1.00
CA GLU A 530 18.83 11.09 0.17
C GLU A 530 19.85 9.95 0.29
N GLU A 531 20.17 9.53 1.52
CA GLU A 531 21.15 8.48 1.78
C GLU A 531 20.66 7.10 1.29
N LEU A 532 19.37 6.78 1.46
CA LEU A 532 18.81 5.52 0.98
C LEU A 532 18.73 5.48 -0.56
N ILE A 533 18.33 6.55 -1.21
CA ILE A 533 18.32 6.65 -2.67
C ILE A 533 19.70 6.35 -3.24
N LYS A 534 20.76 7.02 -2.72
CA LYS A 534 22.14 6.81 -3.15
C LYS A 534 22.58 5.35 -3.01
N GLN A 535 22.15 4.68 -1.94
CA GLN A 535 22.52 3.30 -1.66
C GLN A 535 21.69 2.29 -2.45
N LEU A 536 20.35 2.41 -2.44
CA LEU A 536 19.47 1.39 -3.01
C LEU A 536 19.36 1.49 -4.54
N PHE A 537 19.27 2.72 -5.10
CA PHE A 537 19.03 2.90 -6.53
C PHE A 537 20.24 2.60 -7.40
N THR A 538 21.44 2.65 -6.83
CA THR A 538 22.69 2.31 -7.53
C THR A 538 22.97 0.81 -7.58
N ARG A 539 22.19 -0.02 -6.86
CA ARG A 539 22.34 -1.48 -6.83
C ARG A 539 21.41 -2.13 -7.84
N LYS A 540 21.94 -2.50 -8.99
CA LYS A 540 21.16 -3.09 -10.09
C LYS A 540 20.45 -4.39 -9.73
N TYR A 541 21.06 -5.20 -8.86
CA TYR A 541 20.51 -6.47 -8.43
C TYR A 541 19.23 -6.35 -7.57
N MET A 542 18.94 -5.17 -7.01
CA MET A 542 17.72 -4.93 -6.27
C MET A 542 16.52 -5.03 -7.20
N TRP A 543 15.72 -6.12 -7.07
CA TRP A 543 14.60 -6.34 -7.97
C TRP A 543 13.51 -5.28 -7.81
N ALA A 544 13.27 -4.82 -6.57
CA ALA A 544 12.35 -3.72 -6.28
C ALA A 544 12.73 -3.00 -4.99
N THR A 545 12.34 -1.73 -4.89
CA THR A 545 12.42 -0.95 -3.66
C THR A 545 11.12 -0.17 -3.45
N HIS A 546 10.54 -0.25 -2.25
CA HIS A 546 9.28 0.43 -1.92
C HIS A 546 9.44 1.28 -0.68
N VAL A 547 9.26 2.57 -0.84
CA VAL A 547 9.26 3.52 0.29
C VAL A 547 8.08 3.23 1.21
N TRP A 548 8.31 3.19 2.48
CA TRP A 548 7.28 3.20 3.49
C TRP A 548 7.09 4.60 4.07
N ASN A 549 6.12 5.33 3.62
CA ASN A 549 5.00 5.06 2.74
C ASN A 549 4.83 6.21 1.74
N MET A 550 3.95 6.11 0.76
CA MET A 550 3.61 7.26 -0.10
C MET A 550 2.89 8.35 0.69
N PHE A 551 1.98 7.95 1.57
CA PHE A 551 1.17 8.85 2.39
C PHE A 551 1.30 8.49 3.86
N ASP A 552 1.19 9.47 4.74
CA ASP A 552 0.90 9.21 6.15
C ASP A 552 -0.45 8.48 6.24
N PHE A 553 -0.64 7.64 7.26
CA PHE A 553 -1.83 6.80 7.38
C PHE A 553 -2.25 6.60 8.84
N GLY A 554 -3.47 6.12 9.04
CA GLY A 554 -4.06 5.88 10.36
C GLY A 554 -3.52 4.61 11.04
N ALA A 555 -3.09 4.76 12.29
CA ALA A 555 -2.64 3.70 13.17
C ALA A 555 -3.04 4.06 14.61
N ASP A 556 -4.29 3.84 14.98
CA ASP A 556 -4.88 4.34 16.21
C ASP A 556 -4.12 3.96 17.48
N SER A 557 -3.53 2.77 17.50
CA SER A 557 -2.71 2.30 18.64
C SER A 557 -1.32 2.92 18.71
N ARG A 558 -0.92 3.71 17.69
CA ARG A 558 0.44 4.23 17.59
C ARG A 558 0.67 5.38 18.56
N ASN A 559 1.71 5.24 19.38
CA ASN A 559 2.15 6.23 20.36
C ASN A 559 3.68 6.17 20.50
N GLU A 560 4.40 6.41 19.40
CA GLU A 560 5.87 6.38 19.35
C GLU A 560 6.49 7.79 19.36
N GLY A 561 5.67 8.81 19.39
CA GLY A 561 6.01 10.22 19.26
C GLY A 561 5.35 10.85 18.05
N GLY A 562 5.44 12.16 17.93
CA GLY A 562 4.70 12.90 16.93
C GLY A 562 3.22 13.07 17.29
N GLU A 563 2.34 12.93 16.33
CA GLU A 563 0.90 12.93 16.53
C GLU A 563 0.43 11.49 16.72
N ASN A 564 -0.29 11.23 17.82
CA ASN A 564 -0.79 9.89 18.13
C ASN A 564 -1.84 9.45 17.10
N GLY A 565 -1.98 8.14 16.91
CA GLY A 565 -2.98 7.56 16.01
C GLY A 565 -2.60 7.58 14.53
N GLN A 566 -1.40 8.04 14.20
CA GLN A 566 -0.93 8.13 12.81
C GLN A 566 0.50 7.65 12.66
N ASN A 567 0.80 7.11 11.49
CA ASN A 567 2.17 6.85 11.03
C ASN A 567 2.58 7.96 10.07
N HIS A 568 3.67 8.67 10.35
CA HIS A 568 4.13 9.86 9.62
C HIS A 568 5.29 9.57 8.65
N LYS A 569 5.46 8.31 8.22
CA LYS A 569 6.52 7.94 7.26
C LYS A 569 6.18 8.28 5.79
N GLY A 570 5.00 8.83 5.54
CA GLY A 570 4.58 9.25 4.21
C GLY A 570 5.51 10.28 3.57
N LEU A 571 5.67 10.21 2.25
CA LEU A 571 6.24 11.30 1.46
C LEU A 571 5.27 12.49 1.35
N MET A 572 4.01 12.25 1.68
CA MET A 572 2.94 13.26 1.77
C MET A 572 2.13 13.08 3.05
N THR A 573 1.51 14.16 3.51
CA THR A 573 0.61 14.13 4.68
C THR A 573 -0.65 13.28 4.43
N PHE A 574 -1.27 12.80 5.52
CA PHE A 574 -2.42 11.92 5.51
C PHE A 574 -3.64 12.51 4.76
N ASP A 575 -3.80 13.82 4.80
CA ASP A 575 -4.85 14.55 4.08
C ASP A 575 -4.50 14.90 2.61
N ARG A 576 -3.33 14.47 2.12
CA ARG A 576 -2.77 14.71 0.77
C ARG A 576 -2.47 16.18 0.45
N LYS A 577 -2.52 17.08 1.44
CA LYS A 577 -2.33 18.52 1.17
C LYS A 577 -0.87 18.95 1.00
N TYR A 578 0.06 18.24 1.67
CA TYR A 578 1.45 18.64 1.69
C TYR A 578 2.37 17.54 1.22
N LYS A 579 3.15 17.82 0.19
CA LYS A 579 4.33 17.03 -0.21
C LYS A 579 5.48 17.43 0.69
N LYS A 580 6.10 16.45 1.35
CA LYS A 580 7.28 16.67 2.17
C LYS A 580 8.51 16.78 1.26
N ASP A 581 9.63 17.32 1.74
CA ASP A 581 10.83 17.50 0.91
C ASP A 581 11.33 16.15 0.33
N SER A 582 11.17 15.06 1.09
CA SER A 582 11.48 13.70 0.62
C SER A 582 10.72 13.28 -0.66
N PHE A 583 9.50 13.77 -0.89
CA PHE A 583 8.79 13.55 -2.16
C PHE A 583 9.61 14.06 -3.35
N TYR A 584 10.18 15.24 -3.23
CA TYR A 584 10.96 15.86 -4.30
C TYR A 584 12.34 15.24 -4.47
N ALA A 585 12.91 14.62 -3.42
CA ALA A 585 14.13 13.82 -3.54
C ALA A 585 13.91 12.62 -4.49
N TYR A 586 12.79 11.91 -4.34
CA TYR A 586 12.41 10.83 -5.26
C TYR A 586 12.08 11.35 -6.66
N LYS A 587 11.33 12.44 -6.74
CA LYS A 587 10.98 13.07 -8.01
C LYS A 587 12.24 13.43 -8.81
N ALA A 588 13.31 13.86 -8.15
CA ALA A 588 14.58 14.22 -8.81
C ALA A 588 15.27 13.02 -9.46
N TRP A 589 15.08 11.80 -8.94
CA TRP A 589 15.66 10.58 -9.48
C TRP A 589 14.76 9.82 -10.44
N LEU A 590 13.44 9.96 -10.30
CA LEU A 590 12.48 9.06 -10.96
C LEU A 590 11.73 9.71 -12.11
N THR A 591 11.72 11.04 -12.22
CA THR A 591 11.00 11.73 -13.31
C THR A 591 11.94 12.36 -14.33
N THR A 592 11.46 12.47 -15.56
CA THR A 592 12.10 13.22 -16.63
C THR A 592 11.52 14.63 -16.80
N ASP A 593 10.41 14.94 -16.13
CA ASP A 593 9.77 16.26 -16.20
C ASP A 593 10.64 17.28 -15.48
N PRO A 594 11.14 18.33 -16.16
CA PRO A 594 12.06 19.28 -15.56
C PRO A 594 11.45 20.00 -14.37
N PHE A 595 12.18 20.06 -13.26
CA PHE A 595 11.77 20.82 -12.08
C PHE A 595 12.97 21.27 -11.23
N VAL A 596 12.73 22.23 -10.33
CA VAL A 596 13.63 22.61 -9.23
C VAL A 596 12.78 22.81 -7.97
N HIS A 597 13.29 22.36 -6.82
CA HIS A 597 12.60 22.49 -5.53
C HIS A 597 13.57 22.92 -4.44
N LEU A 598 13.24 24.01 -3.75
CA LEU A 598 13.90 24.47 -2.54
C LEU A 598 13.35 23.71 -1.34
N CYS A 599 14.20 22.99 -0.62
CA CYS A 599 13.84 22.30 0.62
C CYS A 599 13.79 23.25 1.82
N GLY A 600 13.18 22.78 2.92
CA GLY A 600 13.13 23.52 4.18
C GLY A 600 12.27 24.77 4.14
N LYS A 601 11.25 24.83 3.28
CA LYS A 601 10.34 25.98 3.17
C LYS A 601 9.57 26.30 4.44
N ARG A 602 9.42 25.32 5.33
CA ARG A 602 8.79 25.48 6.64
C ARG A 602 9.74 25.92 7.74
N TYR A 603 11.05 25.70 7.58
CA TYR A 603 12.10 26.22 8.46
C TYR A 603 12.45 27.66 8.05
N VAL A 604 11.55 28.59 8.34
CA VAL A 604 11.67 30.01 7.96
C VAL A 604 12.60 30.75 8.94
N ASP A 605 12.35 30.63 10.24
CA ASP A 605 13.13 31.29 11.29
C ASP A 605 14.32 30.44 11.68
N ARG A 606 15.53 30.92 11.36
CA ARG A 606 16.78 30.17 11.52
C ARG A 606 17.76 30.92 12.45
N VAL A 607 18.35 30.17 13.39
CA VAL A 607 19.27 30.74 14.39
C VAL A 607 20.73 30.74 13.95
N GLU A 608 21.08 29.96 12.92
CA GLU A 608 22.44 29.82 12.43
C GLU A 608 22.89 31.08 11.66
N ASP A 609 24.15 31.46 11.76
CA ASP A 609 24.74 32.58 11.00
C ASP A 609 24.97 32.20 9.53
N VAL A 610 25.22 30.92 9.27
CA VAL A 610 25.26 30.30 7.95
C VAL A 610 24.32 29.09 7.97
N THR A 611 23.37 29.07 7.10
CA THR A 611 22.38 27.98 7.01
C THR A 611 22.59 27.18 5.73
N ARG A 612 22.49 25.86 5.83
CA ARG A 612 22.47 25.01 4.66
C ARG A 612 21.09 25.09 4.00
N VAL A 613 21.08 25.35 2.70
CA VAL A 613 19.91 25.29 1.83
C VAL A 613 20.09 24.14 0.85
N THR A 614 19.18 23.17 0.90
CA THR A 614 19.13 22.04 -0.03
C THR A 614 18.20 22.36 -1.18
N VAL A 615 18.59 22.00 -2.39
CA VAL A 615 17.76 22.10 -3.59
C VAL A 615 17.73 20.75 -4.29
N TYR A 616 16.56 20.29 -4.70
CA TYR A 616 16.41 19.09 -5.51
C TYR A 616 16.04 19.45 -6.94
N SER A 617 16.67 18.77 -7.90
CA SER A 617 16.34 18.94 -9.31
C SER A 617 16.80 17.72 -10.12
N ASN A 618 16.03 17.33 -11.12
CA ASN A 618 16.47 16.34 -12.11
C ASN A 618 17.32 16.98 -13.24
N LEU A 619 17.53 18.28 -13.19
CA LEU A 619 18.41 19.01 -14.12
C LEU A 619 19.87 19.02 -13.59
N PRO A 620 20.87 19.01 -14.48
CA PRO A 620 22.26 18.82 -14.08
C PRO A 620 22.89 20.00 -13.30
N LYS A 621 22.28 21.18 -13.39
CA LYS A 621 22.82 22.42 -12.82
C LYS A 621 21.75 23.21 -12.12
N VAL A 622 22.09 23.76 -10.97
CA VAL A 622 21.23 24.69 -10.20
C VAL A 622 22.05 25.92 -9.82
N GLU A 623 21.48 27.07 -10.04
CA GLU A 623 21.97 28.36 -9.51
C GLU A 623 21.06 28.84 -8.39
N LEU A 624 21.64 29.21 -7.23
CA LEU A 624 20.92 29.77 -6.10
C LEU A 624 21.20 31.26 -5.97
N PHE A 625 20.16 32.04 -5.78
CA PHE A 625 20.24 33.47 -5.50
C PHE A 625 19.73 33.75 -4.09
N ALA A 626 20.43 34.65 -3.38
CA ALA A 626 20.03 35.21 -2.10
C ALA A 626 19.88 36.72 -2.25
N ASN A 627 18.67 37.28 -2.03
CA ASN A 627 18.35 38.67 -2.22
C ASN A 627 18.78 39.20 -3.61
N GLY A 628 18.62 38.37 -4.65
CA GLY A 628 19.00 38.69 -6.03
C GLY A 628 20.51 38.61 -6.34
N GLN A 629 21.35 38.27 -5.36
CA GLN A 629 22.78 37.98 -5.56
C GLN A 629 22.98 36.50 -5.79
N SER A 630 23.67 36.13 -6.89
CA SER A 630 24.04 34.76 -7.15
C SER A 630 25.03 34.21 -6.11
N LEU A 631 24.74 33.03 -5.58
CA LEU A 631 25.65 32.23 -4.75
C LEU A 631 26.45 31.21 -5.58
N GLY A 632 26.30 31.28 -6.90
CA GLY A 632 26.97 30.43 -7.87
C GLY A 632 26.13 29.27 -8.37
N VAL A 633 26.65 28.62 -9.40
CA VAL A 633 26.08 27.44 -10.02
C VAL A 633 26.72 26.19 -9.44
N LYS A 634 25.92 25.19 -9.09
CA LYS A 634 26.39 23.87 -8.67
C LYS A 634 25.93 22.79 -9.63
N GLU A 635 26.74 21.74 -9.74
CA GLU A 635 26.43 20.49 -10.42
C GLU A 635 26.37 19.38 -9.37
N ALA A 636 25.38 18.49 -9.47
CA ALA A 636 25.24 17.36 -8.56
C ALA A 636 24.77 16.12 -9.33
N PRO A 637 25.61 15.08 -9.45
CA PRO A 637 25.25 13.86 -10.17
C PRO A 637 24.18 13.02 -9.44
N ASP A 638 23.99 13.28 -8.15
CA ASP A 638 22.97 12.67 -7.30
C ASP A 638 21.68 13.50 -7.20
N HIS A 639 21.59 14.61 -7.98
CA HIS A 639 20.43 15.48 -8.03
C HIS A 639 20.15 16.30 -6.74
N PHE A 640 21.08 16.30 -5.78
CA PHE A 640 20.96 16.98 -4.50
C PHE A 640 22.01 18.10 -4.40
N PHE A 641 21.58 19.35 -4.37
CA PHE A 641 22.42 20.53 -4.42
C PHE A 641 22.41 21.24 -3.07
N TYR A 642 23.57 21.41 -2.44
CA TYR A 642 23.69 22.01 -1.12
C TYR A 642 24.41 23.35 -1.20
N PHE A 643 23.80 24.40 -0.64
CA PHE A 643 24.36 25.75 -0.61
C PHE A 643 24.49 26.23 0.84
N ASP A 644 25.66 26.76 1.20
CA ASP A 644 25.85 27.47 2.46
C ASP A 644 25.48 28.94 2.25
N VAL A 645 24.41 29.38 2.90
CA VAL A 645 23.80 30.69 2.72
C VAL A 645 24.06 31.54 3.96
N PRO A 646 24.72 32.70 3.84
CA PRO A 646 24.80 33.66 4.96
C PRO A 646 23.40 34.07 5.40
N ASN A 647 23.07 33.86 6.66
CA ASN A 647 21.74 34.12 7.22
C ASN A 647 21.77 35.42 8.01
N ALA A 648 21.27 36.51 7.41
CA ALA A 648 21.27 37.84 8.03
C ALA A 648 19.99 38.61 7.65
N GLY A 649 19.19 38.98 8.66
CA GLY A 649 17.90 39.61 8.45
C GLY A 649 16.95 38.68 7.67
N THR A 650 16.19 39.22 6.73
CA THR A 650 15.32 38.45 5.83
C THR A 650 16.03 38.19 4.51
N THR A 651 16.10 36.94 4.10
CA THR A 651 16.73 36.52 2.84
C THR A 651 15.72 35.87 1.92
N HIS A 652 15.53 36.41 0.73
CA HIS A 652 14.77 35.83 -0.34
C HIS A 652 15.65 34.88 -1.14
N LEU A 653 15.30 33.61 -1.18
CA LEU A 653 15.99 32.55 -1.91
C LEU A 653 15.26 32.28 -3.22
N VAL A 654 16.04 32.15 -4.29
CA VAL A 654 15.52 31.73 -5.61
C VAL A 654 16.46 30.70 -6.19
N ALA A 655 15.96 29.51 -6.43
CA ALA A 655 16.67 28.47 -7.15
C ALA A 655 16.23 28.46 -8.62
N VAL A 656 17.19 28.36 -9.52
CA VAL A 656 16.97 28.34 -10.97
C VAL A 656 17.71 27.14 -11.56
N ALA A 657 17.02 26.39 -12.40
CA ALA A 657 17.58 25.29 -13.19
C ALA A 657 16.92 25.33 -14.58
N ASP A 658 17.67 25.70 -15.59
CA ASP A 658 17.18 26.03 -16.93
C ASP A 658 15.97 27.01 -16.86
N ASP A 659 14.80 26.61 -17.39
CA ASP A 659 13.57 27.43 -17.34
C ASP A 659 12.76 27.21 -16.04
N CYS A 660 13.20 26.32 -15.16
CA CYS A 660 12.53 26.06 -13.89
C CYS A 660 12.98 27.01 -12.79
N ARG A 661 12.04 27.45 -11.96
CA ARG A 661 12.29 28.37 -10.86
C ARG A 661 11.46 27.98 -9.63
N ASP A 662 12.08 28.06 -8.45
CA ASP A 662 11.41 27.93 -7.16
C ASP A 662 11.96 28.97 -6.16
N GLU A 663 11.13 29.40 -5.22
CA GLU A 663 11.51 30.45 -4.29
C GLU A 663 11.03 30.21 -2.86
N SER A 664 11.75 30.76 -1.90
CA SER A 664 11.49 30.68 -0.48
C SER A 664 12.03 31.90 0.26
N VAL A 665 11.65 32.05 1.52
CA VAL A 665 12.13 33.12 2.40
C VAL A 665 12.64 32.51 3.71
N ILE A 666 13.78 32.96 4.17
CA ILE A 666 14.33 32.65 5.49
C ILE A 666 14.60 33.89 6.29
N ASN A 667 14.49 33.82 7.62
CA ASN A 667 14.74 34.92 8.54
C ASN A 667 15.83 34.53 9.55
N LYS A 668 16.78 35.37 9.76
CA LYS A 668 17.70 35.29 10.90
C LYS A 668 16.96 35.67 12.17
N VAL A 669 16.95 34.79 13.16
CA VAL A 669 16.45 35.06 14.51
C VAL A 669 17.51 34.77 15.56
N GLU A 670 17.48 35.47 16.69
CA GLU A 670 18.39 35.26 17.78
C GLU A 670 18.03 34.06 18.67
N VAL A 671 16.74 33.73 18.71
CA VAL A 671 16.20 32.68 19.58
C VAL A 671 15.44 31.71 18.73
N PHE A 672 15.68 30.41 18.95
CA PHE A 672 14.97 29.34 18.24
C PHE A 672 13.45 29.47 18.39
N ASN A 673 12.73 29.29 17.29
CA ASN A 673 11.27 29.35 17.29
C ASN A 673 10.71 28.06 17.93
N GLU A 674 10.19 28.18 19.16
CA GLU A 674 9.67 27.04 19.90
C GLU A 674 8.44 26.35 19.26
N ALA A 675 7.82 27.00 18.25
CA ALA A 675 6.76 26.38 17.46
C ALA A 675 7.27 25.21 16.58
N TYR A 676 8.57 25.20 16.30
CA TYR A 676 9.22 24.12 15.52
C TYR A 676 9.58 22.90 16.38
N ARG A 677 9.50 23.00 17.72
CA ARG A 677 9.84 21.90 18.61
C ARG A 677 8.69 20.92 18.77
N LEU A 678 9.04 19.65 18.73
CA LEU A 678 8.15 18.59 19.16
C LEU A 678 7.91 18.70 20.68
N LYS A 679 6.65 18.81 21.09
CA LYS A 679 6.23 19.02 22.48
C LYS A 679 5.97 17.72 23.21
N GLU A 680 5.63 16.68 22.49
CA GLU A 680 5.35 15.37 23.04
C GLU A 680 6.62 14.70 23.56
N LYS A 681 6.49 13.93 24.64
CA LYS A 681 7.61 13.11 25.14
C LYS A 681 7.83 11.96 24.19
N THR A 682 8.95 11.96 23.48
CA THR A 682 9.36 10.86 22.62
C THR A 682 10.56 10.12 23.22
N ALA A 683 10.70 8.85 22.88
CA ALA A 683 11.94 8.11 23.15
C ALA A 683 13.11 8.60 22.26
N ILE A 684 12.80 9.33 21.17
CA ILE A 684 13.79 9.90 20.27
C ILE A 684 14.01 11.34 20.67
N LEU A 685 15.22 11.62 21.20
CA LEU A 685 15.64 12.98 21.52
C LEU A 685 15.74 13.82 20.27
N ASN A 686 15.25 15.05 20.37
CA ASN A 686 15.55 16.05 19.37
C ASN A 686 17.07 16.29 19.35
N TRP A 687 17.68 16.10 18.20
CA TRP A 687 19.14 16.09 18.05
C TRP A 687 19.83 17.39 18.49
N PHE A 688 19.18 18.53 18.41
CA PHE A 688 19.75 19.80 18.89
C PHE A 688 19.74 19.92 20.42
N ASP A 689 19.18 18.97 21.15
CA ASP A 689 19.31 18.89 22.61
C ASP A 689 20.55 18.10 23.05
N ILE A 690 21.19 17.34 22.12
CA ILE A 690 22.37 16.56 22.40
C ILE A 690 23.63 17.44 22.19
N THR A 691 24.31 17.79 23.27
CA THR A 691 25.57 18.51 23.18
C THR A 691 26.73 17.55 22.96
N GLU A 692 27.65 17.91 22.10
CA GLU A 692 28.88 17.15 21.83
C GLU A 692 30.09 17.92 22.28
N VAL A 693 31.04 17.19 22.88
CA VAL A 693 32.36 17.70 23.20
C VAL A 693 33.39 17.04 22.29
N GLU A 694 34.18 17.82 21.56
CA GLU A 694 35.16 17.31 20.61
C GLU A 694 36.11 16.28 21.28
N GLY A 695 36.28 15.14 20.65
CA GLY A 695 37.09 14.03 21.15
C GLY A 695 36.49 13.24 22.31
N HIS A 696 35.25 13.51 22.73
CA HIS A 696 34.56 12.79 23.80
C HIS A 696 33.35 12.01 23.30
N LEU A 697 32.89 11.06 24.11
CA LEU A 697 31.68 10.30 23.84
C LEU A 697 30.42 11.17 24.01
N SER A 698 29.37 10.86 23.29
CA SER A 698 28.03 11.47 23.39
C SER A 698 26.96 10.42 23.16
N LEU A 699 25.68 10.79 23.27
CA LEU A 699 24.58 9.95 22.83
C LEU A 699 24.60 9.64 21.32
N ASN A 700 25.30 10.43 20.51
CA ASN A 700 25.55 10.19 19.10
C ASN A 700 26.74 9.25 18.84
N SER A 701 27.49 8.87 19.86
CA SER A 701 28.55 7.87 19.71
C SER A 701 27.98 6.47 19.49
N LYS A 702 28.65 5.69 18.64
CA LYS A 702 28.25 4.28 18.40
C LYS A 702 28.48 3.46 19.67
N MET A 703 27.63 2.47 19.89
CA MET A 703 27.75 1.56 21.02
C MET A 703 29.14 0.90 21.08
N SER A 704 29.69 0.55 19.90
CA SER A 704 31.07 0.01 19.81
C SER A 704 32.13 0.98 20.30
N GLU A 705 32.01 2.28 20.05
CA GLU A 705 32.94 3.32 20.56
C GLU A 705 32.78 3.46 22.07
N VAL A 706 31.54 3.43 22.56
CA VAL A 706 31.27 3.57 24.01
C VAL A 706 31.84 2.41 24.79
N VAL A 707 31.58 1.16 24.37
CA VAL A 707 32.10 -0.02 25.07
C VAL A 707 33.59 -0.24 24.90
N ALA A 708 34.26 0.44 23.95
CA ALA A 708 35.69 0.44 23.79
C ALA A 708 36.39 1.15 24.95
N THR A 709 35.71 2.01 25.71
CA THR A 709 36.23 2.67 26.89
C THR A 709 35.74 1.99 28.17
N PRO A 710 36.59 1.82 29.21
CA PRO A 710 36.18 1.18 30.46
C PRO A 710 35.00 1.87 31.17
N GLN A 711 34.99 3.20 31.17
CA GLN A 711 33.92 3.99 31.77
C GLN A 711 32.60 3.88 30.95
N GLY A 712 32.72 3.91 29.63
CA GLY A 712 31.57 3.73 28.73
C GLY A 712 30.98 2.33 28.89
N ALA A 713 31.80 1.28 28.94
CA ALA A 713 31.35 -0.09 29.18
C ALA A 713 30.61 -0.24 30.53
N GLN A 714 31.09 0.44 31.60
CA GLN A 714 30.41 0.46 32.88
C GLN A 714 29.06 1.16 32.83
N LEU A 715 28.96 2.31 32.13
CA LEU A 715 27.70 3.03 31.93
C LEU A 715 26.67 2.17 31.14
N MET A 716 27.13 1.49 30.09
CA MET A 716 26.28 0.58 29.31
C MET A 716 25.79 -0.61 30.15
N GLY A 717 26.65 -1.19 30.98
CA GLY A 717 26.23 -2.25 31.91
C GLY A 717 25.13 -1.80 32.88
N GLY A 718 25.25 -0.59 33.41
CA GLY A 718 24.21 0.01 34.27
C GLY A 718 22.90 0.30 33.52
N LEU A 719 22.98 0.77 32.30
CA LEU A 719 21.77 0.99 31.44
C LEU A 719 21.07 -0.33 31.15
N MET A 720 21.80 -1.35 30.72
CA MET A 720 21.24 -2.67 30.43
C MET A 720 20.61 -3.33 31.66
N ALA A 721 21.21 -3.16 32.86
CA ALA A 721 20.62 -3.65 34.10
C ALA A 721 19.25 -2.98 34.39
N LYS A 722 19.12 -1.68 34.17
CA LYS A 722 17.84 -0.97 34.31
C LYS A 722 16.80 -1.45 33.31
N VAL A 723 17.18 -1.67 32.06
CA VAL A 723 16.30 -2.22 31.00
C VAL A 723 15.82 -3.61 31.38
N MET A 724 16.72 -4.49 31.82
CA MET A 724 16.35 -5.84 32.24
C MET A 724 15.40 -5.84 33.44
N GLY A 725 15.62 -4.93 34.40
CA GLY A 725 14.71 -4.73 35.53
C GLY A 725 13.31 -4.25 35.13
N ALA A 726 13.21 -3.39 34.10
CA ALA A 726 11.93 -2.91 33.58
C ALA A 726 11.15 -3.98 32.78
N MET A 727 11.85 -4.94 32.19
CA MET A 727 11.25 -6.03 31.41
C MET A 727 10.71 -7.20 32.27
N GLY A 728 10.82 -7.14 33.59
CA GLY A 728 10.31 -8.18 34.49
C GLY A 728 10.97 -9.56 34.35
N GLY A 729 12.24 -9.60 33.96
CA GLY A 729 12.97 -10.83 33.67
C GLY A 729 13.18 -11.70 34.91
N GLU A 730 12.80 -12.97 34.85
CA GLU A 730 13.23 -14.02 35.79
C GLU A 730 14.74 -14.22 35.64
N GLU A 731 15.44 -14.36 36.78
CA GLU A 731 16.86 -14.64 36.83
C GLU A 731 17.16 -15.96 36.08
N GLY A 732 17.83 -15.91 34.94
CA GLY A 732 18.41 -17.06 34.24
C GLY A 732 17.92 -17.35 32.82
N GLY A 733 17.06 -16.56 32.23
CA GLY A 733 16.61 -16.72 30.84
C GLY A 733 17.46 -15.93 29.84
N THR A 734 17.57 -16.41 28.59
CA THR A 734 18.20 -15.64 27.49
C THR A 734 17.38 -14.38 27.25
N PRO A 735 18.01 -13.19 27.19
CA PRO A 735 17.28 -11.95 26.97
C PRO A 735 16.59 -11.94 25.60
N LYS A 736 15.29 -11.62 25.56
CA LYS A 736 14.51 -11.46 24.33
C LYS A 736 14.17 -9.98 24.15
N ALA A 737 14.59 -9.38 23.07
CA ALA A 737 14.14 -8.07 22.64
C ALA A 737 13.18 -8.25 21.44
N MET A 738 11.99 -7.66 21.50
CA MET A 738 10.94 -7.76 20.45
C MET A 738 10.58 -9.23 20.05
N GLY A 739 10.67 -10.20 20.99
CA GLY A 739 10.38 -11.60 20.72
C GLY A 739 11.55 -12.41 20.14
N PHE A 740 12.68 -11.77 19.85
CA PHE A 740 13.90 -12.45 19.36
C PHE A 740 14.92 -12.67 20.47
N GLU A 741 15.65 -13.79 20.38
CA GLU A 741 16.79 -14.03 21.26
C GLU A 741 17.95 -13.10 20.86
N ILE A 742 18.56 -12.41 21.83
CA ILE A 742 19.75 -11.58 21.59
C ILE A 742 20.92 -12.52 21.32
N ASN A 743 21.24 -12.70 20.04
CA ASN A 743 22.37 -13.54 19.60
C ASN A 743 23.61 -12.72 19.24
N ALA A 744 24.71 -13.41 18.91
CA ALA A 744 25.98 -12.75 18.57
C ALA A 744 25.89 -11.82 17.35
N SER A 745 25.08 -12.15 16.35
CA SER A 745 24.86 -11.31 15.15
C SER A 745 24.08 -10.05 15.50
N MET A 746 23.07 -10.16 16.37
CA MET A 746 22.31 -9.02 16.86
C MET A 746 23.18 -8.09 17.72
N MET A 747 24.05 -8.64 18.57
CA MET A 747 25.02 -7.86 19.35
C MET A 747 26.05 -7.14 18.47
N GLN A 748 26.51 -7.79 17.40
CA GLN A 748 27.42 -7.17 16.43
C GLN A 748 26.72 -6.04 15.65
N MET A 749 25.48 -6.23 15.25
CA MET A 749 24.65 -5.22 14.61
C MET A 749 24.39 -4.04 15.57
N MET A 750 24.09 -4.31 16.85
CA MET A 750 23.90 -3.28 17.87
C MET A 750 25.17 -2.45 18.12
N GLY A 751 26.36 -2.97 17.87
CA GLY A 751 27.62 -2.23 17.96
C GLY A 751 27.71 -1.04 17.01
N GLY A 752 27.03 -1.08 15.88
CA GLY A 752 26.91 0.00 14.93
C GLY A 752 25.88 1.09 15.28
N PHE A 753 25.04 0.85 16.28
CA PHE A 753 24.00 1.81 16.68
C PHE A 753 24.57 2.94 17.52
N THR A 754 24.10 4.17 17.28
CA THR A 754 24.31 5.24 18.23
C THR A 754 23.53 4.97 19.52
N LEU A 755 24.01 5.51 20.63
CA LEU A 755 23.31 5.33 21.91
C LEU A 755 21.90 5.92 21.89
N VAL A 756 21.70 7.04 21.24
CA VAL A 756 20.36 7.65 21.12
C VAL A 756 19.40 6.72 20.38
N ARG A 757 19.88 6.00 19.36
CA ARG A 757 19.07 5.02 18.63
C ARG A 757 18.77 3.77 19.45
N LEU A 758 19.79 3.28 20.16
CA LEU A 758 19.61 2.14 21.05
C LEU A 758 18.56 2.45 22.12
N VAL A 759 18.61 3.63 22.72
CA VAL A 759 17.64 4.05 23.74
C VAL A 759 16.22 4.19 23.13
N GLY A 760 16.10 4.72 21.91
CA GLY A 760 14.83 4.77 21.17
C GLY A 760 14.21 3.38 20.99
N MET A 761 15.01 2.39 20.60
CA MET A 761 14.55 0.99 20.48
C MET A 761 14.10 0.40 21.82
N LEU A 762 14.78 0.73 22.91
CA LEU A 762 14.42 0.25 24.24
C LEU A 762 13.08 0.80 24.72
N GLY A 763 12.61 1.94 24.20
CA GLY A 763 11.27 2.46 24.45
C GLY A 763 10.15 1.47 24.10
N MET A 764 10.35 0.64 23.08
CA MET A 764 9.41 -0.41 22.65
C MET A 764 9.33 -1.58 23.67
N THR A 765 10.31 -1.71 24.56
CA THR A 765 10.32 -2.72 25.63
C THR A 765 9.66 -2.27 26.94
N GLY A 766 9.06 -1.08 26.95
CA GLY A 766 8.49 -0.46 28.16
C GLY A 766 9.50 0.37 28.96
N PHE A 767 10.78 0.38 28.59
CA PHE A 767 11.78 1.25 29.19
C PHE A 767 11.72 2.63 28.52
N LYS A 768 11.10 3.61 29.18
CA LYS A 768 10.94 4.97 28.65
C LYS A 768 11.69 5.97 29.56
N PRO A 769 12.98 6.20 29.32
CA PRO A 769 13.72 7.20 30.10
C PRO A 769 13.18 8.60 29.81
N THR A 770 13.23 9.47 30.81
CA THR A 770 12.87 10.88 30.63
C THR A 770 13.96 11.62 29.83
N LYS A 771 13.59 12.77 29.24
CA LYS A 771 14.53 13.63 28.54
C LYS A 771 15.70 14.06 29.48
N GLU A 772 15.39 14.39 30.73
CA GLU A 772 16.35 14.77 31.72
C GLU A 772 17.36 13.64 32.04
N GLU A 773 16.87 12.39 32.13
CA GLU A 773 17.73 11.22 32.31
C GLU A 773 18.67 11.00 31.12
N LEU A 774 18.18 11.20 29.90
CA LEU A 774 18.98 11.06 28.68
C LEU A 774 20.03 12.19 28.55
N LEU A 775 19.64 13.42 28.80
CA LEU A 775 20.59 14.54 28.81
C LEU A 775 21.61 14.39 29.95
N GLY A 776 21.22 13.85 31.11
CA GLY A 776 22.13 13.48 32.19
C GLY A 776 23.12 12.40 31.76
N LEU A 777 22.69 11.39 31.03
CA LEU A 777 23.55 10.36 30.43
C LEU A 777 24.52 10.98 29.42
N ASN A 778 24.04 11.89 28.56
CA ASN A 778 24.89 12.61 27.61
C ASN A 778 25.98 13.44 28.31
N ALA A 779 25.60 14.14 29.37
CA ALA A 779 26.57 14.91 30.15
C ALA A 779 27.65 14.03 30.80
N MET A 780 27.33 12.81 31.21
CA MET A 780 28.31 11.83 31.69
C MET A 780 29.21 11.33 30.57
N LEU A 781 28.67 11.04 29.41
CA LEU A 781 29.42 10.59 28.23
C LEU A 781 30.38 11.67 27.73
N ASN A 782 29.97 12.94 27.76
CA ASN A 782 30.84 14.09 27.40
C ASN A 782 32.06 14.28 28.32
N GLN A 783 32.15 13.55 29.42
CA GLN A 783 33.34 13.53 30.29
C GLN A 783 34.28 12.37 29.92
N ILE A 784 33.93 11.48 29.04
CA ILE A 784 34.70 10.30 28.66
C ILE A 784 35.37 10.54 27.30
N PRO A 785 36.70 10.63 27.22
CA PRO A 785 37.40 10.72 25.94
C PRO A 785 37.12 9.48 25.08
N LYS A 786 36.98 9.65 23.76
CA LYS A 786 36.95 8.54 22.80
C LYS A 786 38.31 7.81 22.86
N ALA A 787 38.26 6.48 22.71
CA ALA A 787 39.47 5.63 22.75
C ALA A 787 40.42 5.85 21.57
#